data_3bb258a5eb60582718d8b5c4b0138dc3
#
_entry.id   3bb258a5eb60582718d8b5c4b0138dc3
#
_cell.length_a   1.000
_cell.length_b   1.000
_cell.length_c   1.000
_cell.angle_alpha   90.00
_cell.angle_beta   90.00
_cell.angle_gamma   90.00
#
_symmetry.space_group_name_H-M   'P 1'
#
loop_
_entity.id
_entity.type
_entity.pdbx_description
1 polymer ?
#
loop_
_entity_poly.entity_id
_entity_poly.type
_entity_poly.pdbx_seq_one_letter_code
_entity_poly.pdbx_strand_id
1 'polypeptide(L)'
;MRTQIGVLWKSRLLLLLAAFHLSLFTSTAQTRPWEQYLNEVMTQEDMESSTWEQTYDLLCDLEAHPLDINQVTREQLEELPFLSAQQIEGIMEYLWRYGRMESLSELQMIRSLDYAQRRLLTYFVYVGEEPPAALPTLKDIAQYGQNELMAYARVPFYNRKGDIDGYLGLKYRHWLRYQFTYGDQVKLGLVASQDAGEPFFANQNKWGYDYYSFYLQLRNFRRLESLVLGNYRVSMGMGLVMNNSFSLGKMAMLQNLGRSSYTLRAHSSRSAGSLLGAAATIDMGRHLKLTAFASCNPADATLNKDGTVSTILDTDYHRTETEMNKKHNLHPFKTGGCLRYDAHGFRLGMNALYTHLDRTQKSNTSTLYRQHYPQGTDFLNLSLDYGYASPRVALSGETATDKQGHLATINTASLRVSDVLSMIVLQRFYSYAYTSLDAQSYSDGGKVQNESGVYLGLTWQPSLAFRLSAYTDYAYFAWAKYQVSQSSYSWDNLLQATWQKQRWTFTGRYRLRLRQQDDETKKHLVNRWEHRGRLSADYTSAKGLGGRIQIDGGWTTGEWGGMVSATLAYTHRWLRLNGGLGYFHTDSYNSRVYLYELGPLYTYSSQMFYGEGLRYWLMARANIGKRLTLTAKFGVTDYFDRTTIGSSYQQIDASSLSDLDLQLRWKF
;
A
#
# COMPACT_ATOMS: atom_id res chain seq x y z
N MET A 1 20.69 -21.23 38.39
CA MET A 1 20.23 -20.51 37.18
C MET A 1 19.24 -21.35 36.28
N ARG A 2 19.30 -22.67 36.24
CA ARG A 2 18.36 -23.51 35.46
C ARG A 2 16.94 -23.67 36.07
N THR A 3 16.73 -23.38 37.34
CA THR A 3 15.44 -23.57 38.05
C THR A 3 14.49 -22.37 37.95
N GLN A 4 14.97 -21.16 37.71
CA GLN A 4 14.09 -19.99 37.56
C GLN A 4 13.48 -19.86 36.16
N ILE A 5 14.14 -20.36 35.12
CA ILE A 5 13.61 -20.35 33.73
C ILE A 5 12.41 -21.30 33.62
N GLY A 6 12.43 -22.45 34.30
CA GLY A 6 11.33 -23.44 34.27
C GLY A 6 10.03 -22.97 34.94
N VAL A 7 10.10 -22.08 35.91
CA VAL A 7 8.92 -21.54 36.59
C VAL A 7 8.22 -20.45 35.79
N LEU A 8 8.98 -19.61 35.13
CA LEU A 8 8.46 -18.59 34.22
C LEU A 8 7.79 -19.21 32.98
N TRP A 9 8.29 -20.34 32.48
CA TRP A 9 7.68 -21.06 31.36
C TRP A 9 6.34 -21.72 31.74
N LYS A 10 6.25 -22.31 32.93
CA LYS A 10 5.00 -22.93 33.41
C LYS A 10 3.91 -21.91 33.69
N SER A 11 4.24 -20.73 34.21
CA SER A 11 3.25 -19.67 34.44
C SER A 11 2.80 -19.00 33.14
N ARG A 12 3.66 -18.88 32.15
CA ARG A 12 3.30 -18.36 30.80
C ARG A 12 2.42 -19.35 30.03
N LEU A 13 2.69 -20.65 30.13
CA LEU A 13 1.87 -21.70 29.51
C LEU A 13 0.48 -21.82 30.18
N LEU A 14 0.39 -21.64 31.50
CA LEU A 14 -0.88 -21.65 32.27
C LEU A 14 -1.76 -20.44 31.92
N LEU A 15 -1.21 -19.27 31.69
CA LEU A 15 -1.95 -18.09 31.18
C LEU A 15 -2.50 -18.31 29.79
N LEU A 16 -1.77 -19.00 28.90
CA LEU A 16 -2.23 -19.38 27.57
C LEU A 16 -3.34 -20.45 27.62
N LEU A 17 -3.26 -21.41 28.54
CA LEU A 17 -4.29 -22.43 28.73
C LEU A 17 -5.55 -21.90 29.43
N ALA A 18 -5.42 -20.93 30.34
CA ALA A 18 -6.57 -20.28 31.01
C ALA A 18 -7.38 -19.41 30.03
N ALA A 19 -6.73 -18.80 28.99
CA ALA A 19 -7.41 -18.10 27.90
C ALA A 19 -8.22 -19.06 26.99
N PHE A 20 -7.89 -20.35 27.01
CA PHE A 20 -8.53 -21.36 26.15
C PHE A 20 -9.86 -21.92 26.74
N HIS A 21 -10.14 -21.72 28.01
CA HIS A 21 -11.33 -22.25 28.68
C HIS A 21 -12.53 -21.30 28.80
N LEU A 22 -12.47 -20.10 28.16
CA LEU A 22 -13.65 -19.22 28.14
C LEU A 22 -14.65 -19.67 27.08
N SER A 23 -15.71 -20.24 27.61
CA SER A 23 -16.85 -20.90 26.98
C SER A 23 -17.55 -20.17 25.83
N LEU A 24 -17.88 -20.97 24.88
CA LEU A 24 -18.83 -20.96 23.77
C LEU A 24 -20.11 -20.16 24.03
N PHE A 25 -20.27 -18.99 23.39
CA PHE A 25 -21.56 -18.41 23.07
C PHE A 25 -21.55 -17.80 21.66
N THR A 26 -22.67 -17.90 20.99
CA THR A 26 -22.92 -17.67 19.57
C THR A 26 -22.94 -16.21 19.18
N SER A 27 -22.12 -15.81 18.22
CA SER A 27 -22.27 -14.57 17.44
C SER A 27 -21.53 -14.67 16.11
N THR A 28 -22.14 -14.15 15.06
CA THR A 28 -21.55 -14.09 13.71
C THR A 28 -20.42 -13.06 13.67
N ALA A 29 -19.22 -13.49 13.34
CA ALA A 29 -18.08 -12.60 13.14
C ALA A 29 -17.55 -12.72 11.75
N GLN A 30 -17.36 -11.58 11.13
CA GLN A 30 -16.61 -11.45 9.88
C GLN A 30 -15.17 -11.02 10.19
N THR A 31 -14.20 -11.86 9.82
CA THR A 31 -12.84 -11.37 9.52
C THR A 31 -12.98 -10.36 8.38
N ARG A 32 -12.22 -9.27 8.39
CA ARG A 32 -12.23 -8.32 7.27
C ARG A 32 -11.70 -9.01 6.03
N PRO A 33 -12.50 -9.31 5.00
CA PRO A 33 -12.03 -10.03 3.81
C PRO A 33 -11.01 -9.25 3.00
N TRP A 34 -10.98 -7.91 3.10
CA TRP A 34 -10.00 -7.13 2.39
C TRP A 34 -8.59 -7.22 3.03
N GLU A 35 -8.49 -7.43 4.35
CA GLU A 35 -7.20 -7.72 4.99
C GLU A 35 -6.67 -9.10 4.55
N GLN A 36 -7.57 -10.07 4.39
CA GLN A 36 -7.22 -11.37 3.82
C GLN A 36 -6.79 -11.24 2.36
N TYR A 37 -7.52 -10.45 1.57
CA TYR A 37 -7.17 -10.12 0.19
C TYR A 37 -5.77 -9.52 0.09
N LEU A 38 -5.43 -8.53 0.92
CA LEU A 38 -4.09 -7.95 0.95
C LEU A 38 -3.02 -9.02 1.20
N ASN A 39 -3.23 -9.89 2.20
CA ASN A 39 -2.28 -10.95 2.51
C ASN A 39 -2.15 -12.00 1.37
N GLU A 40 -3.21 -12.22 0.59
CA GLU A 40 -3.18 -13.10 -0.58
C GLU A 40 -2.47 -12.47 -1.78
N VAL A 41 -2.58 -11.16 -1.95
CA VAL A 41 -1.97 -10.43 -3.07
C VAL A 41 -0.51 -10.07 -2.80
N MET A 42 -0.17 -9.73 -1.56
CA MET A 42 1.20 -9.37 -1.18
C MET A 42 2.16 -10.53 -1.35
N THR A 43 3.24 -10.30 -2.05
CA THR A 43 4.43 -11.16 -2.00
C THR A 43 5.34 -10.71 -0.86
N GLN A 44 6.31 -11.52 -0.48
CA GLN A 44 7.20 -11.19 0.64
C GLN A 44 8.03 -9.92 0.39
N GLU A 45 8.45 -9.68 -0.85
CA GLU A 45 9.20 -8.48 -1.22
C GLU A 45 8.33 -7.22 -1.26
N ASP A 46 7.06 -7.36 -1.61
CA ASP A 46 6.12 -6.25 -1.58
C ASP A 46 5.89 -5.75 -0.14
N MET A 47 6.07 -6.61 0.88
CA MET A 47 5.92 -6.25 2.29
C MET A 47 6.99 -5.28 2.79
N GLU A 48 8.12 -5.14 2.11
CA GLU A 48 9.15 -4.14 2.41
C GLU A 48 8.82 -2.75 1.82
N SER A 49 7.85 -2.68 0.92
CA SER A 49 7.52 -1.46 0.20
C SER A 49 6.59 -0.56 1.03
N SER A 50 6.93 0.72 1.13
CA SER A 50 6.06 1.76 1.69
C SER A 50 4.73 1.91 0.95
N THR A 51 4.64 1.42 -0.28
CA THR A 51 3.44 1.47 -1.11
C THR A 51 2.30 0.61 -0.53
N TRP A 52 2.62 -0.46 0.18
CA TRP A 52 1.60 -1.30 0.84
C TRP A 52 1.00 -0.64 2.08
N GLU A 53 1.78 0.14 2.83
CA GLU A 53 1.26 0.96 3.93
C GLU A 53 0.23 1.96 3.39
N GLN A 54 0.50 2.58 2.26
CA GLN A 54 -0.43 3.51 1.60
C GLN A 54 -1.69 2.82 1.10
N THR A 55 -1.58 1.61 0.55
CA THR A 55 -2.74 0.80 0.13
C THR A 55 -3.60 0.43 1.33
N TYR A 56 -2.96 0.03 2.43
CA TYR A 56 -3.64 -0.31 3.68
C TYR A 56 -4.40 0.91 4.24
N ASP A 57 -3.77 2.07 4.26
CA ASP A 57 -4.37 3.32 4.72
C ASP A 57 -5.59 3.71 3.86
N LEU A 58 -5.48 3.57 2.54
CA LEU A 58 -6.60 3.80 1.63
C LEU A 58 -7.79 2.88 1.92
N LEU A 59 -7.54 1.59 2.09
CA LEU A 59 -8.61 0.63 2.38
C LEU A 59 -9.21 0.85 3.77
N CYS A 60 -8.42 1.32 4.74
CA CYS A 60 -8.94 1.78 6.03
C CYS A 60 -9.86 2.99 5.88
N ASP A 61 -9.49 3.98 5.06
CA ASP A 61 -10.32 5.15 4.77
C ASP A 61 -11.64 4.76 4.11
N LEU A 62 -11.60 3.89 3.11
CA LEU A 62 -12.79 3.44 2.39
C LEU A 62 -13.70 2.54 3.24
N GLU A 63 -13.14 1.72 4.16
CA GLU A 63 -13.96 0.97 5.13
C GLU A 63 -14.59 1.90 6.17
N ALA A 64 -13.87 2.93 6.59
CA ALA A 64 -14.39 3.91 7.55
C ALA A 64 -15.53 4.76 6.95
N HIS A 65 -15.43 5.07 5.65
CA HIS A 65 -16.33 5.92 4.89
C HIS A 65 -16.63 5.28 3.52
N PRO A 66 -17.51 4.25 3.50
CA PRO A 66 -17.88 3.56 2.25
C PRO A 66 -18.48 4.51 1.23
N LEU A 67 -18.34 4.19 -0.05
CA LEU A 67 -18.86 4.96 -1.18
C LEU A 67 -20.34 4.62 -1.43
N ASP A 68 -21.16 5.60 -1.75
CA ASP A 68 -22.52 5.33 -2.25
C ASP A 68 -22.44 4.79 -3.69
N ILE A 69 -22.81 3.53 -3.89
CA ILE A 69 -22.73 2.87 -5.20
C ILE A 69 -23.55 3.57 -6.27
N ASN A 70 -24.61 4.28 -5.89
CA ASN A 70 -25.49 5.00 -6.80
C ASN A 70 -24.97 6.38 -7.21
N GLN A 71 -23.96 6.90 -6.50
CA GLN A 71 -23.34 8.20 -6.77
C GLN A 71 -21.85 8.07 -7.12
N VAL A 72 -21.34 6.82 -7.10
CA VAL A 72 -19.92 6.56 -7.30
C VAL A 72 -19.48 7.00 -8.70
N THR A 73 -18.35 7.69 -8.76
CA THR A 73 -17.71 8.00 -10.03
C THR A 73 -16.74 6.87 -10.44
N ARG A 74 -16.37 6.85 -11.71
CA ARG A 74 -15.36 5.93 -12.22
C ARG A 74 -14.05 6.05 -11.45
N GLU A 75 -13.61 7.28 -11.18
CA GLU A 75 -12.36 7.60 -10.46
C GLU A 75 -12.38 7.02 -9.04
N GLN A 76 -13.52 7.09 -8.36
CA GLN A 76 -13.68 6.49 -7.03
C GLN A 76 -13.61 4.96 -7.08
N LEU A 77 -14.18 4.33 -8.11
CA LEU A 77 -14.01 2.88 -8.31
C LEU A 77 -12.57 2.51 -8.69
N GLU A 78 -11.85 3.40 -9.38
CA GLU A 78 -10.43 3.23 -9.69
C GLU A 78 -9.54 3.30 -8.44
N GLU A 79 -9.99 3.90 -7.34
CA GLU A 79 -9.29 3.83 -6.06
C GLU A 79 -9.28 2.41 -5.46
N LEU A 80 -10.24 1.55 -5.83
CA LEU A 80 -10.31 0.17 -5.35
C LEU A 80 -9.30 -0.72 -6.09
N PRO A 81 -8.26 -1.24 -5.41
CA PRO A 81 -7.14 -1.90 -6.09
C PRO A 81 -7.47 -3.26 -6.70
N PHE A 82 -8.58 -3.86 -6.31
CA PHE A 82 -9.02 -5.18 -6.75
C PHE A 82 -10.00 -5.16 -7.93
N LEU A 83 -10.39 -3.99 -8.43
CA LEU A 83 -11.26 -3.86 -9.59
C LEU A 83 -10.46 -3.67 -10.88
N SER A 84 -10.80 -4.42 -11.92
CA SER A 84 -10.29 -4.18 -13.27
C SER A 84 -11.12 -3.14 -14.02
N ALA A 85 -10.58 -2.61 -15.14
CA ALA A 85 -11.31 -1.69 -16.01
C ALA A 85 -12.64 -2.28 -16.49
N GLN A 86 -12.67 -3.56 -16.85
CA GLN A 86 -13.88 -4.28 -17.30
C GLN A 86 -14.94 -4.37 -16.21
N GLN A 87 -14.54 -4.48 -14.95
CA GLN A 87 -15.45 -4.55 -13.81
C GLN A 87 -16.03 -3.18 -13.47
N ILE A 88 -15.19 -2.15 -13.52
CA ILE A 88 -15.62 -0.76 -13.36
C ILE A 88 -16.63 -0.39 -14.46
N GLU A 89 -16.32 -0.71 -15.73
CA GLU A 89 -17.27 -0.51 -16.83
C GLU A 89 -18.58 -1.27 -16.60
N GLY A 90 -18.51 -2.52 -16.13
CA GLY A 90 -19.71 -3.30 -15.83
C GLY A 90 -20.59 -2.68 -14.75
N ILE A 91 -20.00 -2.06 -13.72
CA ILE A 91 -20.75 -1.32 -12.69
C ILE A 91 -21.37 -0.06 -13.30
N MET A 92 -20.59 0.74 -14.04
CA MET A 92 -21.07 1.98 -14.65
C MET A 92 -22.15 1.72 -15.70
N GLU A 93 -22.00 0.66 -16.52
CA GLU A 93 -23.02 0.24 -17.50
C GLU A 93 -24.32 -0.21 -16.81
N TYR A 94 -24.21 -0.93 -15.69
CA TYR A 94 -25.38 -1.35 -14.92
C TYR A 94 -26.17 -0.12 -14.42
N LEU A 95 -25.47 0.84 -13.79
CA LEU A 95 -26.09 2.06 -13.28
C LEU A 95 -26.71 2.92 -14.41
N TRP A 96 -26.03 3.00 -15.55
CA TRP A 96 -26.58 3.72 -16.72
C TRP A 96 -27.82 3.05 -17.31
N ARG A 97 -27.83 1.72 -17.38
CA ARG A 97 -28.91 0.95 -18.05
C ARG A 97 -30.13 0.74 -17.18
N TYR A 98 -29.94 0.44 -15.91
CA TYR A 98 -30.99 0.04 -14.98
C TYR A 98 -31.33 1.10 -13.94
N GLY A 99 -30.53 2.17 -13.85
CA GLY A 99 -30.67 3.22 -12.86
C GLY A 99 -30.08 2.85 -11.50
N ARG A 100 -30.69 3.35 -10.44
CA ARG A 100 -30.22 3.09 -9.07
C ARG A 100 -30.36 1.63 -8.68
N MET A 101 -29.36 1.14 -7.94
CA MET A 101 -29.50 -0.11 -7.18
C MET A 101 -30.35 0.15 -5.94
N GLU A 102 -31.24 -0.75 -5.64
CA GLU A 102 -32.02 -0.75 -4.39
C GLU A 102 -31.32 -1.56 -3.29
N SER A 103 -30.46 -2.49 -3.67
CA SER A 103 -29.73 -3.35 -2.75
C SER A 103 -28.39 -3.80 -3.31
N LEU A 104 -27.40 -4.03 -2.45
CA LEU A 104 -26.08 -4.57 -2.85
C LEU A 104 -26.17 -6.00 -3.42
N SER A 105 -27.30 -6.70 -3.26
CA SER A 105 -27.51 -8.00 -3.89
C SER A 105 -27.55 -7.92 -5.43
N GLU A 106 -27.89 -6.76 -5.99
CA GLU A 106 -27.90 -6.51 -7.43
C GLU A 106 -26.51 -6.54 -8.08
N LEU A 107 -25.43 -6.41 -7.29
CA LEU A 107 -24.08 -6.66 -7.77
C LEU A 107 -23.93 -8.07 -8.40
N GLN A 108 -24.82 -9.01 -8.08
CA GLN A 108 -24.85 -10.34 -8.70
C GLN A 108 -25.27 -10.32 -10.17
N MET A 109 -25.97 -9.29 -10.61
CA MET A 109 -26.39 -9.12 -12.00
C MET A 109 -25.25 -8.63 -12.90
N ILE A 110 -24.18 -8.09 -12.31
CA ILE A 110 -22.99 -7.61 -13.03
C ILE A 110 -22.09 -8.81 -13.32
N ARG A 111 -22.16 -9.31 -14.55
CA ARG A 111 -21.43 -10.52 -14.98
C ARG A 111 -19.90 -10.40 -14.91
N SER A 112 -19.37 -9.18 -15.01
CA SER A 112 -17.92 -8.94 -14.92
C SER A 112 -17.36 -9.12 -13.51
N LEU A 113 -18.19 -9.03 -12.45
CA LEU A 113 -17.78 -9.20 -11.08
C LEU A 113 -17.84 -10.67 -10.67
N ASP A 114 -16.75 -11.22 -10.17
CA ASP A 114 -16.75 -12.53 -9.54
C ASP A 114 -17.27 -12.49 -8.08
N TYR A 115 -17.46 -13.65 -7.47
CA TYR A 115 -17.95 -13.76 -6.10
C TYR A 115 -17.02 -13.07 -5.08
N ALA A 116 -15.71 -13.20 -5.23
CA ALA A 116 -14.73 -12.63 -4.30
C ALA A 116 -14.76 -11.09 -4.37
N GLN A 117 -14.83 -10.53 -5.57
CA GLN A 117 -14.88 -9.09 -5.80
C GLN A 117 -16.20 -8.49 -5.31
N ARG A 118 -17.33 -9.15 -5.56
CA ARG A 118 -18.64 -8.73 -5.00
C ARG A 118 -18.58 -8.68 -3.47
N ARG A 119 -18.02 -9.72 -2.84
CA ARG A 119 -17.87 -9.77 -1.40
C ARG A 119 -16.92 -8.68 -0.87
N LEU A 120 -15.83 -8.37 -1.58
CA LEU A 120 -14.93 -7.27 -1.22
C LEU A 120 -15.64 -5.92 -1.34
N LEU A 121 -16.36 -5.68 -2.43
CA LEU A 121 -17.10 -4.43 -2.65
C LEU A 121 -18.06 -4.11 -1.50
N THR A 122 -18.74 -5.08 -0.92
CA THR A 122 -19.71 -4.84 0.17
C THR A 122 -19.10 -4.22 1.44
N TYR A 123 -17.76 -4.15 1.55
CA TYR A 123 -17.09 -3.44 2.65
C TYR A 123 -16.81 -1.98 2.32
N PHE A 124 -16.81 -1.62 1.05
CA PHE A 124 -16.38 -0.31 0.57
C PHE A 124 -17.50 0.49 -0.09
N VAL A 125 -18.66 -0.13 -0.30
CA VAL A 125 -19.82 0.53 -0.89
C VAL A 125 -21.08 0.27 -0.08
N TYR A 126 -22.03 1.19 -0.17
CA TYR A 126 -23.38 1.07 0.39
C TYR A 126 -24.40 1.60 -0.62
N VAL A 127 -25.67 1.29 -0.41
CA VAL A 127 -26.78 1.88 -1.18
C VAL A 127 -27.31 3.05 -0.37
N GLY A 128 -27.04 4.26 -0.85
CA GLY A 128 -27.52 5.51 -0.23
C GLY A 128 -28.96 5.85 -0.62
N GLU A 129 -29.56 6.77 0.11
CA GLU A 129 -30.83 7.40 -0.26
C GLU A 129 -30.63 8.36 -1.45
N GLU A 130 -31.72 8.79 -2.08
CA GLU A 130 -31.66 9.76 -3.15
C GLU A 130 -31.06 11.10 -2.64
N PRO A 131 -30.02 11.63 -3.30
CA PRO A 131 -29.44 12.87 -2.85
C PRO A 131 -30.46 14.00 -2.99
N PRO A 132 -30.49 14.93 -2.05
CA PRO A 132 -31.34 16.11 -2.17
C PRO A 132 -30.99 16.87 -3.45
N ALA A 133 -31.99 17.32 -4.19
CA ALA A 133 -31.81 18.04 -5.45
C ALA A 133 -31.05 19.38 -5.30
N ALA A 134 -30.96 19.92 -4.10
CA ALA A 134 -30.28 21.17 -3.77
C ALA A 134 -28.87 20.91 -3.21
N LEU A 135 -27.94 21.81 -3.52
CA LEU A 135 -26.62 21.82 -2.89
C LEU A 135 -26.78 22.02 -1.37
N PRO A 136 -26.00 21.31 -0.53
CA PRO A 136 -26.09 21.44 0.91
C PRO A 136 -25.72 22.88 1.35
N THR A 137 -26.44 23.40 2.32
CA THR A 137 -26.06 24.65 2.96
C THR A 137 -24.96 24.42 4.00
N LEU A 138 -24.22 25.46 4.34
CA LEU A 138 -23.22 25.39 5.43
C LEU A 138 -23.84 24.91 6.75
N LYS A 139 -25.13 25.24 6.98
CA LYS A 139 -25.86 24.81 8.16
C LYS A 139 -26.12 23.28 8.12
N ASP A 140 -26.51 22.74 6.98
CA ASP A 140 -26.74 21.31 6.81
C ASP A 140 -25.44 20.54 7.01
N ILE A 141 -24.34 21.04 6.42
CA ILE A 141 -23.01 20.45 6.56
C ILE A 141 -22.61 20.40 8.05
N ALA A 142 -22.78 21.49 8.78
CA ALA A 142 -22.41 21.55 10.20
C ALA A 142 -23.33 20.69 11.09
N GLN A 143 -24.63 20.60 10.76
CA GLN A 143 -25.63 19.91 11.57
C GLN A 143 -25.61 18.39 11.39
N TYR A 144 -25.38 17.91 10.16
CA TYR A 144 -25.47 16.48 9.80
C TYR A 144 -24.08 15.88 9.51
N GLY A 145 -23.02 16.66 9.62
CA GLY A 145 -21.66 16.17 9.49
C GLY A 145 -21.29 15.22 10.61
N GLN A 146 -20.47 14.24 10.28
CA GLN A 146 -19.94 13.22 11.21
C GLN A 146 -18.51 13.57 11.57
N ASN A 147 -18.21 13.53 12.86
CA ASN A 147 -16.89 13.78 13.41
C ASN A 147 -16.26 12.48 13.88
N GLU A 148 -14.99 12.29 13.60
CA GLU A 148 -14.21 11.17 14.07
C GLU A 148 -12.85 11.64 14.59
N LEU A 149 -12.51 11.25 15.81
CA LEU A 149 -11.21 11.47 16.42
C LEU A 149 -10.54 10.13 16.70
N MET A 150 -9.31 9.99 16.26
CA MET A 150 -8.46 8.83 16.58
C MET A 150 -7.18 9.27 17.25
N ALA A 151 -6.75 8.48 18.23
CA ALA A 151 -5.45 8.59 18.88
C ALA A 151 -4.77 7.23 18.88
N TYR A 152 -3.47 7.21 18.66
CA TYR A 152 -2.66 6.01 18.67
C TYR A 152 -1.35 6.24 19.39
N ALA A 153 -0.89 5.22 20.11
CA ALA A 153 0.44 5.19 20.71
C ALA A 153 1.03 3.78 20.65
N ARG A 154 2.33 3.69 20.31
CA ARG A 154 3.15 2.49 20.47
C ARG A 154 4.12 2.68 21.61
N VAL A 155 4.13 1.76 22.54
CA VAL A 155 4.97 1.73 23.73
C VAL A 155 5.92 0.53 23.63
N PRO A 156 7.20 0.71 23.28
CA PRO A 156 8.19 -0.35 23.33
C PRO A 156 8.65 -0.58 24.77
N PHE A 157 8.78 -1.86 25.18
CA PHE A 157 9.28 -2.27 26.50
C PHE A 157 10.79 -2.54 26.51
N TYR A 158 11.48 -2.05 25.49
CA TYR A 158 12.94 -2.07 25.33
C TYR A 158 13.46 -0.66 25.09
N ASN A 159 14.76 -0.48 25.19
CA ASN A 159 15.46 0.73 24.77
C ASN A 159 16.40 0.38 23.62
N ARG A 160 16.39 1.17 22.57
CA ARG A 160 17.41 1.14 21.53
C ARG A 160 18.62 1.93 22.00
N LYS A 161 19.79 1.67 21.45
CA LYS A 161 20.99 2.47 21.72
C LYS A 161 20.75 3.96 21.50
N GLY A 162 20.04 4.33 20.43
CA GLY A 162 19.66 5.71 20.16
C GLY A 162 18.72 6.33 21.19
N ASP A 163 17.86 5.53 21.85
CA ASP A 163 16.98 6.03 22.92
C ASP A 163 17.75 6.39 24.20
N ILE A 164 18.95 5.80 24.38
CA ILE A 164 19.84 6.08 25.51
C ILE A 164 20.75 7.26 25.15
N ASP A 165 21.32 7.26 23.94
CA ASP A 165 22.21 8.30 23.46
C ASP A 165 22.12 8.40 21.93
N GLY A 166 21.77 9.59 21.43
CA GLY A 166 21.76 9.93 20.00
C GLY A 166 20.42 10.32 19.40
N TYR A 167 19.28 9.90 19.95
CA TYR A 167 17.97 10.39 19.52
C TYR A 167 17.56 11.65 20.29
N LEU A 168 16.91 12.57 19.57
CA LEU A 168 16.47 13.86 20.09
C LEU A 168 15.17 13.78 20.91
N GLY A 169 14.41 12.71 20.76
CA GLY A 169 13.11 12.55 21.38
C GLY A 169 12.89 11.20 22.06
N LEU A 170 11.68 11.00 22.51
CA LEU A 170 11.30 9.81 23.27
C LEU A 170 11.08 8.58 22.35
N LYS A 171 11.23 7.38 22.92
CA LYS A 171 11.05 6.10 22.20
C LYS A 171 9.62 5.79 21.77
N TYR A 172 8.65 6.63 22.06
CA TYR A 172 7.24 6.41 21.76
C TYR A 172 6.87 6.92 20.36
N ARG A 173 6.14 6.10 19.57
CA ARG A 173 5.47 6.54 18.36
C ARG A 173 4.04 6.87 18.70
N HIS A 174 3.54 8.04 18.28
CA HIS A 174 2.14 8.40 18.50
C HIS A 174 1.62 9.34 17.42
N TRP A 175 0.29 9.30 17.20
CA TRP A 175 -0.36 10.20 16.26
C TRP A 175 -1.80 10.50 16.70
N LEU A 176 -2.29 11.65 16.25
CA LEU A 176 -3.67 12.11 16.36
C LEU A 176 -4.23 12.32 14.96
N ARG A 177 -5.46 11.89 14.74
CA ARG A 177 -6.19 12.08 13.49
C ARG A 177 -7.60 12.57 13.80
N TYR A 178 -7.98 13.67 13.18
CA TYR A 178 -9.33 14.16 13.17
C TYR A 178 -9.87 14.14 11.76
N GLN A 179 -11.11 13.71 11.58
CA GLN A 179 -11.80 13.69 10.31
C GLN A 179 -13.23 14.14 10.49
N PHE A 180 -13.66 15.04 9.61
CA PHE A 180 -15.04 15.46 9.46
C PHE A 180 -15.54 15.05 8.08
N THR A 181 -16.76 14.49 8.00
CA THR A 181 -17.36 14.07 6.74
C THR A 181 -18.83 14.45 6.70
N TYR A 182 -19.27 15.00 5.56
CA TYR A 182 -20.68 15.22 5.24
C TYR A 182 -20.99 14.45 3.94
N GLY A 183 -21.61 13.30 4.08
CA GLY A 183 -21.80 12.37 2.97
C GLY A 183 -20.49 12.12 2.22
N ASP A 184 -20.57 12.14 0.89
CA ASP A 184 -19.40 12.07 0.01
C ASP A 184 -18.96 13.43 -0.53
N GLN A 185 -19.71 14.51 -0.16
CA GLN A 185 -19.53 15.84 -0.73
C GLN A 185 -18.44 16.66 -0.02
N VAL A 186 -18.32 16.55 1.31
CA VAL A 186 -17.34 17.35 2.07
C VAL A 186 -16.56 16.43 3.00
N LYS A 187 -15.24 16.46 2.89
CA LYS A 187 -14.31 15.78 3.79
C LYS A 187 -13.23 16.76 4.24
N LEU A 188 -12.99 16.85 5.54
CA LEU A 188 -11.90 17.60 6.14
C LEU A 188 -11.11 16.65 7.02
N GLY A 189 -9.79 16.68 6.94
CA GLY A 189 -8.91 15.86 7.76
C GLY A 189 -7.73 16.64 8.29
N LEU A 190 -7.31 16.27 9.49
CA LEU A 190 -6.12 16.76 10.16
C LEU A 190 -5.38 15.56 10.74
N VAL A 191 -4.08 15.44 10.51
CA VAL A 191 -3.23 14.44 11.12
C VAL A 191 -2.01 15.12 11.70
N ALA A 192 -1.65 14.70 12.90
CA ALA A 192 -0.40 15.08 13.55
C ALA A 192 0.29 13.79 14.00
N SER A 193 1.52 13.57 13.59
CA SER A 193 2.23 12.31 13.87
C SER A 193 3.68 12.51 14.23
N GLN A 194 4.20 11.55 15.00
CA GLN A 194 5.57 11.51 15.44
C GLN A 194 6.07 10.07 15.49
N ASP A 195 7.24 9.84 14.92
CA ASP A 195 7.91 8.57 15.04
C ASP A 195 8.77 8.47 16.31
N ALA A 196 9.07 7.25 16.71
CA ALA A 196 9.87 6.98 17.88
C ALA A 196 11.31 7.52 17.73
N GLY A 197 11.74 8.34 18.68
CA GLY A 197 13.03 9.02 18.69
C GLY A 197 13.01 10.46 18.18
N GLU A 198 11.88 10.94 17.67
CA GLU A 198 11.72 12.34 17.23
C GLU A 198 11.36 13.25 18.41
N PRO A 199 11.82 14.52 18.40
CA PRO A 199 11.53 15.46 19.47
C PRO A 199 10.08 15.94 19.42
N PHE A 200 9.44 16.05 20.61
CA PHE A 200 8.07 16.54 20.79
C PHE A 200 8.10 17.82 21.63
N PHE A 201 7.54 18.92 21.09
CA PHE A 201 7.65 20.29 21.65
C PHE A 201 9.12 20.72 21.90
N ALA A 202 10.06 20.19 21.13
CA ALA A 202 11.49 20.47 21.28
C ALA A 202 12.18 20.62 19.91
N ASN A 203 13.38 21.17 19.90
CA ASN A 203 14.19 21.43 18.71
C ASN A 203 13.41 22.23 17.65
N GLN A 204 13.36 21.75 16.41
CA GLN A 204 12.60 22.39 15.33
C GLN A 204 11.08 22.13 15.43
N ASN A 205 10.64 21.17 16.26
CA ASN A 205 9.23 20.78 16.41
C ASN A 205 8.50 21.62 17.48
N LYS A 206 8.57 22.95 17.37
CA LYS A 206 8.01 23.89 18.36
C LYS A 206 6.50 23.79 18.56
N TRP A 207 5.78 23.28 17.56
CA TRP A 207 4.32 23.08 17.59
C TRP A 207 3.89 21.71 18.12
N GLY A 208 4.83 20.86 18.51
CA GLY A 208 4.63 19.54 19.11
C GLY A 208 5.07 18.42 18.22
N TYR A 209 4.25 18.06 17.25
CA TYR A 209 4.51 16.93 16.37
C TYR A 209 5.55 17.23 15.29
N ASP A 210 6.21 16.21 14.80
CA ASP A 210 7.17 16.32 13.71
C ASP A 210 6.51 16.51 12.35
N TYR A 211 5.37 15.86 12.12
CA TYR A 211 4.63 15.90 10.87
C TYR A 211 3.18 16.33 11.08
N TYR A 212 2.71 17.19 10.20
CA TYR A 212 1.32 17.62 10.11
C TYR A 212 0.81 17.48 8.68
N SER A 213 -0.39 16.96 8.50
CA SER A 213 -1.10 17.03 7.24
C SER A 213 -2.53 17.50 7.47
N PHE A 214 -3.06 18.25 6.50
CA PHE A 214 -4.43 18.71 6.51
C PHE A 214 -5.01 18.71 5.10
N TYR A 215 -6.30 18.51 4.99
CA TYR A 215 -6.98 18.64 3.72
C TYR A 215 -8.43 19.07 3.90
N LEU A 216 -8.92 19.77 2.87
CA LEU A 216 -10.35 19.97 2.62
C LEU A 216 -10.64 19.42 1.23
N GLN A 217 -11.55 18.46 1.14
CA GLN A 217 -12.01 17.89 -0.12
C GLN A 217 -13.49 18.18 -0.31
N LEU A 218 -13.83 18.75 -1.48
CA LEU A 218 -15.19 18.98 -1.94
C LEU A 218 -15.43 18.12 -3.17
N ARG A 219 -16.58 17.43 -3.25
CA ARG A 219 -16.94 16.57 -4.39
C ARG A 219 -18.37 16.84 -4.85
N ASN A 220 -18.62 16.60 -6.14
CA ASN A 220 -19.96 16.62 -6.76
C ASN A 220 -20.68 17.96 -6.66
N PHE A 221 -19.96 19.09 -6.84
CA PHE A 221 -20.53 20.43 -6.92
C PHE A 221 -20.73 20.85 -8.38
N ARG A 222 -21.83 20.45 -9.01
CA ARG A 222 -22.15 20.71 -10.43
C ARG A 222 -21.07 20.14 -11.34
N ARG A 223 -20.29 21.02 -12.03
CA ARG A 223 -19.18 20.62 -12.92
C ARG A 223 -17.87 20.33 -12.18
N LEU A 224 -17.78 20.73 -10.92
CA LEU A 224 -16.62 20.45 -10.08
C LEU A 224 -16.78 19.03 -9.50
N GLU A 225 -16.11 18.05 -10.10
CA GLU A 225 -16.15 16.67 -9.60
C GLU A 225 -15.38 16.51 -8.29
N SER A 226 -14.20 17.13 -8.20
CA SER A 226 -13.39 17.10 -6.99
C SER A 226 -12.55 18.37 -6.89
N LEU A 227 -12.45 18.92 -5.70
CA LEU A 227 -11.51 19.97 -5.30
C LEU A 227 -10.83 19.51 -4.03
N VAL A 228 -9.52 19.55 -4.00
CA VAL A 228 -8.74 19.29 -2.78
C VAL A 228 -7.82 20.47 -2.50
N LEU A 229 -7.89 20.98 -1.28
CA LEU A 229 -7.00 21.98 -0.73
C LEU A 229 -6.21 21.36 0.43
N GLY A 230 -4.92 21.63 0.52
CA GLY A 230 -4.02 21.02 1.51
C GLY A 230 -3.24 19.84 0.96
N ASN A 231 -3.15 18.74 1.69
CA ASN A 231 -2.41 17.56 1.26
C ASN A 231 -3.25 16.66 0.35
N TYR A 232 -2.68 16.26 -0.77
CA TYR A 232 -3.36 15.41 -1.75
C TYR A 232 -2.38 14.48 -2.51
N ARG A 233 -2.97 13.52 -3.23
CA ARG A 233 -2.28 12.62 -4.15
C ARG A 233 -2.95 12.63 -5.51
N VAL A 234 -2.14 12.50 -6.55
CA VAL A 234 -2.58 12.47 -7.95
C VAL A 234 -2.01 11.23 -8.63
N SER A 235 -2.82 10.60 -9.46
CA SER A 235 -2.38 9.58 -10.39
C SER A 235 -2.91 9.91 -11.79
N MET A 236 -2.06 9.78 -12.81
CA MET A 236 -2.39 10.05 -14.20
C MET A 236 -1.92 8.91 -15.10
N GLY A 237 -2.82 8.39 -15.95
CA GLY A 237 -2.52 7.34 -16.91
C GLY A 237 -2.05 6.04 -16.28
N MET A 238 -0.94 5.52 -16.77
CA MET A 238 -0.26 4.33 -16.25
C MET A 238 0.87 4.68 -15.26
N GLY A 239 1.03 5.97 -14.93
CA GLY A 239 1.99 6.47 -13.94
C GLY A 239 3.39 6.75 -14.47
N LEU A 240 3.55 6.93 -15.78
CA LEU A 240 4.86 7.25 -16.36
C LEU A 240 5.30 8.69 -16.10
N VAL A 241 4.36 9.61 -15.92
CA VAL A 241 4.61 11.03 -15.60
C VAL A 241 4.39 11.29 -14.12
N MET A 242 3.23 10.92 -13.61
CA MET A 242 2.82 11.22 -12.23
C MET A 242 1.98 10.09 -11.65
N ASN A 243 2.48 9.49 -10.60
CA ASN A 243 1.71 8.61 -9.74
C ASN A 243 2.33 8.60 -8.35
N ASN A 244 1.75 9.33 -7.43
CA ASN A 244 2.15 9.30 -6.03
C ASN A 244 1.13 8.60 -5.13
N SER A 245 0.22 7.80 -5.75
CA SER A 245 -0.71 6.98 -4.99
C SER A 245 -0.03 5.72 -4.47
N PHE A 246 -0.01 4.66 -5.22
CA PHE A 246 0.71 3.43 -4.89
C PHE A 246 0.86 2.57 -6.13
N SER A 247 1.90 1.75 -6.14
CA SER A 247 2.10 0.71 -7.16
C SER A 247 1.74 -0.63 -6.53
N LEU A 248 0.86 -1.36 -7.17
CA LEU A 248 0.55 -2.72 -6.78
C LEU A 248 1.63 -3.67 -7.32
N GLY A 249 2.02 -4.67 -6.54
CA GLY A 249 2.97 -5.68 -6.95
C GLY A 249 2.48 -6.54 -8.13
N LYS A 250 3.35 -7.41 -8.63
CA LYS A 250 3.12 -8.24 -9.81
C LYS A 250 1.85 -9.10 -9.74
N MET A 251 1.49 -9.56 -8.54
CA MET A 251 0.28 -10.35 -8.33
C MET A 251 -1.01 -9.51 -8.44
N ALA A 252 -0.96 -8.26 -8.00
CA ALA A 252 -2.08 -7.34 -8.13
C ALA A 252 -2.36 -6.95 -9.58
N MET A 253 -1.32 -6.96 -10.44
CA MET A 253 -1.47 -6.76 -11.89
C MET A 253 -2.40 -7.79 -12.53
N LEU A 254 -2.43 -9.04 -12.04
CA LEU A 254 -3.39 -10.06 -12.48
C LEU A 254 -4.83 -9.71 -12.14
N GLN A 255 -5.06 -8.98 -11.05
CA GLN A 255 -6.41 -8.70 -10.55
C GLN A 255 -6.99 -7.45 -11.18
N ASN A 256 -6.21 -6.36 -11.25
CA ASN A 256 -6.67 -5.11 -11.87
C ASN A 256 -6.48 -5.10 -13.39
N LEU A 257 -5.87 -6.14 -13.96
CA LEU A 257 -5.64 -6.32 -15.39
C LEU A 257 -4.95 -5.11 -16.06
N GLY A 258 -4.02 -4.48 -15.35
CA GLY A 258 -3.16 -3.42 -15.90
C GLY A 258 -3.90 -2.15 -16.31
N ARG A 259 -4.98 -1.80 -15.63
CA ARG A 259 -5.75 -0.59 -15.95
C ARG A 259 -4.96 0.70 -15.72
N SER A 260 -5.26 1.74 -16.49
CA SER A 260 -4.87 3.12 -16.17
C SER A 260 -5.69 3.68 -15.01
N SER A 261 -5.18 4.69 -14.30
CA SER A 261 -5.85 5.30 -13.16
C SER A 261 -5.73 6.82 -13.21
N TYR A 262 -6.84 7.52 -12.90
CA TYR A 262 -6.91 8.97 -12.79
C TYR A 262 -7.56 9.33 -11.48
N THR A 263 -6.76 9.41 -10.45
CA THR A 263 -7.28 9.70 -9.12
C THR A 263 -6.76 11.02 -8.60
N LEU A 264 -7.66 11.83 -8.06
CA LEU A 264 -7.36 12.98 -7.21
C LEU A 264 -8.01 12.73 -5.86
N ARG A 265 -7.19 12.51 -4.85
CA ARG A 265 -7.69 12.24 -3.51
C ARG A 265 -6.95 13.02 -2.43
N ALA A 266 -7.66 13.34 -1.37
CA ALA A 266 -7.09 13.90 -0.16
C ALA A 266 -6.13 12.90 0.49
N HIS A 267 -5.09 13.41 1.14
CA HIS A 267 -4.08 12.62 1.83
C HIS A 267 -4.07 12.90 3.33
N SER A 268 -4.09 11.87 4.14
CA SER A 268 -4.29 11.96 5.58
C SER A 268 -3.38 11.08 6.42
N SER A 269 -2.27 10.63 5.86
CA SER A 269 -1.27 9.86 6.62
C SER A 269 0.15 10.39 6.39
N ARG A 270 1.08 10.02 7.29
CA ARG A 270 2.49 10.34 7.11
C ARG A 270 3.05 9.43 6.01
N SER A 271 3.37 9.99 4.88
CA SER A 271 4.15 9.31 3.85
C SER A 271 4.80 10.32 2.92
N ALA A 272 6.01 10.03 2.53
CA ALA A 272 6.73 10.80 1.52
C ALA A 272 5.96 10.86 0.20
N GLY A 273 6.22 11.88 -0.60
CA GLY A 273 5.66 12.04 -1.94
C GLY A 273 4.24 12.57 -2.03
N SER A 274 3.58 12.94 -0.91
CA SER A 274 2.32 13.69 -0.97
C SER A 274 2.55 15.09 -1.52
N LEU A 275 1.54 15.67 -2.17
CA LEU A 275 1.52 17.05 -2.64
C LEU A 275 0.83 17.93 -1.61
N LEU A 276 1.24 19.21 -1.50
CA LEU A 276 0.62 20.20 -0.63
C LEU A 276 0.28 21.44 -1.46
N GLY A 277 -1.00 21.78 -1.56
CA GLY A 277 -1.45 22.93 -2.34
C GLY A 277 -2.91 22.82 -2.73
N ALA A 278 -3.21 22.91 -4.01
CA ALA A 278 -4.57 22.83 -4.54
C ALA A 278 -4.62 21.94 -5.79
N ALA A 279 -5.70 21.18 -5.92
CA ALA A 279 -5.98 20.38 -7.10
C ALA A 279 -7.49 20.29 -7.35
N ALA A 280 -7.89 20.29 -8.62
CA ALA A 280 -9.29 20.19 -9.01
C ALA A 280 -9.47 19.30 -10.23
N THR A 281 -10.59 18.58 -10.27
CA THR A 281 -11.10 17.88 -11.46
C THR A 281 -12.43 18.52 -11.84
N ILE A 282 -12.52 18.95 -13.09
CA ILE A 282 -13.68 19.67 -13.65
C ILE A 282 -14.24 18.89 -14.85
N ASP A 283 -15.53 18.62 -14.84
CA ASP A 283 -16.26 18.12 -16.00
C ASP A 283 -16.53 19.28 -16.98
N MET A 284 -15.86 19.25 -18.12
CA MET A 284 -16.03 20.23 -19.18
C MET A 284 -17.23 19.94 -20.10
N GLY A 285 -17.93 18.82 -19.85
CA GLY A 285 -18.98 18.31 -20.72
C GLY A 285 -18.46 17.60 -21.97
N ARG A 286 -19.35 16.96 -22.75
CA ARG A 286 -18.99 16.23 -23.96
C ARG A 286 -17.91 15.18 -23.74
N HIS A 287 -17.95 14.49 -22.59
CA HIS A 287 -16.99 13.44 -22.22
C HIS A 287 -15.56 13.95 -21.93
N LEU A 288 -15.37 15.24 -21.78
CA LEU A 288 -14.08 15.85 -21.47
C LEU A 288 -13.98 16.20 -19.98
N LYS A 289 -12.87 15.81 -19.36
CA LYS A 289 -12.52 16.15 -17.97
C LYS A 289 -11.14 16.75 -17.92
N LEU A 290 -10.98 17.81 -17.11
CA LEU A 290 -9.71 18.47 -16.86
C LEU A 290 -9.37 18.30 -15.38
N THR A 291 -8.23 17.68 -15.10
CA THR A 291 -7.60 17.71 -13.77
C THR A 291 -6.38 18.63 -13.82
N ALA A 292 -6.30 19.57 -12.88
CA ALA A 292 -5.14 20.46 -12.74
C ALA A 292 -4.74 20.56 -11.27
N PHE A 293 -3.44 20.73 -11.02
CA PHE A 293 -2.90 20.84 -9.68
C PHE A 293 -1.65 21.72 -9.61
N ALA A 294 -1.42 22.28 -8.41
CA ALA A 294 -0.20 22.99 -8.04
C ALA A 294 0.18 22.64 -6.60
N SER A 295 1.47 22.44 -6.34
CA SER A 295 2.01 22.03 -5.06
C SER A 295 3.32 22.71 -4.72
N CYS A 296 3.45 23.12 -3.44
CA CYS A 296 4.68 23.59 -2.82
C CYS A 296 4.88 22.80 -1.51
N ASN A 297 5.25 21.54 -1.60
CA ASN A 297 5.46 20.70 -0.42
C ASN A 297 6.96 20.61 -0.08
N PRO A 298 7.42 21.15 1.06
CA PRO A 298 8.80 21.01 1.49
C PRO A 298 9.22 19.55 1.55
N ALA A 299 10.45 19.26 1.14
CA ALA A 299 11.02 17.91 1.13
C ALA A 299 12.39 17.90 1.83
N ASP A 300 12.77 16.73 2.29
CA ASP A 300 14.09 16.51 2.89
C ASP A 300 15.09 16.12 1.81
N ALA A 301 16.28 16.66 1.91
CA ALA A 301 17.34 16.36 0.96
C ALA A 301 18.73 16.24 1.62
N THR A 302 19.54 15.38 1.07
CA THR A 302 20.97 15.37 1.34
C THR A 302 21.67 16.37 0.42
N LEU A 303 22.32 17.38 1.00
CA LEU A 303 23.03 18.40 0.27
C LEU A 303 24.49 18.04 0.07
N ASN A 304 25.06 18.44 -1.06
CA ASN A 304 26.48 18.47 -1.33
C ASN A 304 27.14 19.65 -0.57
N LYS A 305 28.48 19.67 -0.51
CA LYS A 305 29.23 20.76 0.13
C LYS A 305 29.00 22.14 -0.52
N ASP A 306 28.63 22.16 -1.80
CA ASP A 306 28.32 23.38 -2.56
C ASP A 306 26.85 23.83 -2.43
N GLY A 307 26.07 23.17 -1.57
CA GLY A 307 24.66 23.48 -1.33
C GLY A 307 23.69 22.93 -2.37
N THR A 308 24.17 22.21 -3.38
CA THR A 308 23.32 21.52 -4.36
C THR A 308 22.74 20.22 -3.76
N VAL A 309 21.65 19.72 -4.32
CA VAL A 309 20.97 18.51 -3.85
C VAL A 309 21.66 17.26 -4.41
N SER A 310 22.18 16.43 -3.52
CA SER A 310 22.71 15.11 -3.90
C SER A 310 21.59 14.08 -4.08
N THR A 311 20.64 14.03 -3.13
CA THR A 311 19.54 13.05 -3.12
C THR A 311 18.33 13.64 -2.41
N ILE A 312 17.15 13.56 -3.03
CA ILE A 312 15.86 13.81 -2.36
C ILE A 312 15.54 12.56 -1.55
N LEU A 313 15.14 12.73 -0.29
CA LEU A 313 14.88 11.62 0.62
C LEU A 313 13.42 11.19 0.56
N ASP A 314 13.19 9.87 0.58
CA ASP A 314 11.87 9.26 0.64
C ASP A 314 11.44 8.93 2.08
N THR A 315 12.33 9.19 3.07
CA THR A 315 12.07 8.94 4.49
C THR A 315 12.07 10.26 5.25
N ASP A 316 11.04 10.47 6.05
CA ASP A 316 10.82 11.70 6.82
C ASP A 316 11.18 11.49 8.30
N TYR A 317 12.34 10.84 8.60
CA TYR A 317 12.80 10.65 9.97
C TYR A 317 13.67 11.80 10.45
N HIS A 318 13.35 12.35 11.63
CA HIS A 318 14.07 13.47 12.27
C HIS A 318 14.48 13.14 13.71
N ARG A 319 15.09 11.97 13.92
CA ARG A 319 15.43 11.41 15.22
C ARG A 319 16.80 11.88 15.75
N THR A 320 17.71 12.19 14.83
CA THR A 320 19.08 12.64 15.15
C THR A 320 19.29 14.07 14.65
N GLU A 321 20.32 14.75 15.15
CA GLU A 321 20.69 16.09 14.65
C GLU A 321 20.95 16.09 13.14
N THR A 322 21.61 15.03 12.63
CA THR A 322 21.90 14.90 11.19
C THR A 322 20.61 14.74 10.36
N GLU A 323 19.63 13.99 10.84
CA GLU A 323 18.32 13.85 10.21
C GLU A 323 17.54 15.17 10.31
N MET A 324 17.51 15.81 11.49
CA MET A 324 16.83 17.09 11.74
C MET A 324 17.37 18.24 10.88
N ASN A 325 18.67 18.27 10.61
CA ASN A 325 19.29 19.27 9.74
C ASN A 325 18.90 19.11 8.25
N LYS A 326 18.29 17.99 7.86
CA LYS A 326 17.78 17.77 6.51
C LYS A 326 16.31 18.13 6.38
N LYS A 327 15.64 18.35 7.50
CA LYS A 327 14.21 18.63 7.53
C LYS A 327 13.86 19.87 6.71
N HIS A 328 12.99 19.67 5.72
CA HIS A 328 12.42 20.75 4.89
C HIS A 328 13.45 21.67 4.25
N ASN A 329 14.62 21.17 3.86
CA ASN A 329 15.70 21.95 3.30
C ASN A 329 15.67 22.09 1.76
N LEU A 330 14.62 21.53 1.12
CA LEU A 330 14.32 21.63 -0.30
C LEU A 330 12.86 22.03 -0.48
N HIS A 331 12.57 22.98 -1.40
CA HIS A 331 11.22 23.48 -1.68
C HIS A 331 10.85 23.27 -3.15
N PRO A 332 10.44 22.05 -3.54
CA PRO A 332 10.00 21.80 -4.91
C PRO A 332 8.65 22.44 -5.19
N PHE A 333 8.56 23.19 -6.29
CA PHE A 333 7.31 23.63 -6.88
C PHE A 333 6.92 22.65 -7.99
N LYS A 334 5.72 22.08 -7.91
CA LYS A 334 5.19 21.15 -8.90
C LYS A 334 3.86 21.63 -9.41
N THR A 335 3.67 21.65 -10.73
CA THR A 335 2.37 21.93 -11.34
C THR A 335 2.15 21.01 -12.52
N GLY A 336 0.92 20.62 -12.73
CA GLY A 336 0.60 19.70 -13.81
C GLY A 336 -0.89 19.51 -13.99
N GLY A 337 -1.23 18.64 -14.91
CA GLY A 337 -2.62 18.31 -15.16
C GLY A 337 -2.79 17.24 -16.23
N CYS A 338 -4.03 16.83 -16.37
CA CYS A 338 -4.48 15.85 -17.32
C CYS A 338 -5.76 16.33 -18.02
N LEU A 339 -5.75 16.35 -19.34
CA LEU A 339 -6.96 16.50 -20.15
C LEU A 339 -7.37 15.11 -20.65
N ARG A 340 -8.56 14.66 -20.27
CA ARG A 340 -9.05 13.32 -20.52
C ARG A 340 -10.38 13.32 -21.29
N TYR A 341 -10.48 12.48 -22.30
CA TYR A 341 -11.70 12.16 -23.02
C TYR A 341 -12.10 10.72 -22.75
N ASP A 342 -13.33 10.51 -22.27
CA ASP A 342 -13.92 9.18 -22.00
C ASP A 342 -15.24 9.05 -22.72
N ALA A 343 -15.36 8.12 -23.69
CA ALA A 343 -16.62 7.86 -24.37
C ALA A 343 -16.71 6.42 -24.89
N HIS A 344 -17.85 5.76 -24.66
CA HIS A 344 -18.14 4.44 -25.20
C HIS A 344 -17.06 3.38 -24.99
N GLY A 345 -16.42 3.40 -23.82
CA GLY A 345 -15.31 2.51 -23.47
C GLY A 345 -13.95 2.95 -23.98
N PHE A 346 -13.88 3.99 -24.83
CA PHE A 346 -12.61 4.61 -25.24
C PHE A 346 -12.18 5.67 -24.24
N ARG A 347 -10.87 5.74 -24.02
CA ARG A 347 -10.21 6.75 -23.21
C ARG A 347 -9.00 7.28 -23.95
N LEU A 348 -8.82 8.57 -23.89
CA LEU A 348 -7.60 9.25 -24.37
C LEU A 348 -7.23 10.34 -23.37
N GLY A 349 -5.98 10.36 -22.90
CA GLY A 349 -5.47 11.30 -21.94
C GLY A 349 -4.19 11.97 -22.41
N MET A 350 -4.05 13.26 -22.12
CA MET A 350 -2.82 14.03 -22.29
C MET A 350 -2.39 14.54 -20.93
N ASN A 351 -1.20 14.16 -20.49
CA ASN A 351 -0.68 14.49 -19.17
C ASN A 351 0.56 15.37 -19.28
N ALA A 352 0.70 16.30 -18.35
CA ALA A 352 1.85 17.17 -18.22
C ALA A 352 2.21 17.38 -16.75
N LEU A 353 3.51 17.35 -16.45
CA LEU A 353 4.08 17.68 -15.14
C LEU A 353 5.31 18.53 -15.32
N TYR A 354 5.32 19.68 -14.64
CA TYR A 354 6.50 20.52 -14.48
C TYR A 354 6.90 20.56 -13.02
N THR A 355 8.20 20.35 -12.76
CA THR A 355 8.81 20.43 -11.43
C THR A 355 9.98 21.39 -11.48
N HIS A 356 9.96 22.37 -10.58
CA HIS A 356 11.06 23.32 -10.32
C HIS A 356 11.58 23.10 -8.90
N LEU A 357 12.90 22.93 -8.76
CA LEU A 357 13.59 22.83 -7.49
C LEU A 357 14.24 24.17 -7.16
N ASP A 358 14.11 24.65 -5.93
CA ASP A 358 14.79 25.87 -5.44
C ASP A 358 16.31 25.69 -5.31
N ARG A 359 16.79 24.45 -5.39
CA ARG A 359 18.21 24.08 -5.41
C ARG A 359 18.49 23.14 -6.56
N THR A 360 19.63 23.36 -7.26
CA THR A 360 20.04 22.49 -8.36
C THR A 360 20.30 21.06 -7.87
N GLN A 361 19.60 20.09 -8.44
CA GLN A 361 19.92 18.68 -8.22
C GLN A 361 21.19 18.31 -8.95
N LYS A 362 22.17 17.81 -8.20
CA LYS A 362 23.49 17.37 -8.68
C LYS A 362 23.80 16.03 -8.05
N SER A 363 23.13 15.00 -8.54
CA SER A 363 23.36 13.62 -8.09
C SER A 363 24.78 13.19 -8.42
N ASN A 364 25.36 12.35 -7.57
CA ASN A 364 26.70 11.81 -7.84
C ASN A 364 26.66 10.83 -9.02
N THR A 365 27.24 11.22 -10.13
CA THR A 365 27.31 10.44 -11.39
C THR A 365 28.64 9.72 -11.59
N SER A 366 29.56 9.77 -10.63
CA SER A 366 30.86 9.09 -10.72
C SER A 366 30.75 7.56 -10.76
N THR A 367 29.65 7.02 -10.23
CA THR A 367 29.36 5.59 -10.24
C THR A 367 28.51 5.25 -11.45
N LEU A 368 28.89 4.22 -12.21
CA LEU A 368 28.27 3.85 -13.48
C LEU A 368 26.72 3.76 -13.42
N TYR A 369 26.17 3.12 -12.40
CA TYR A 369 24.72 2.94 -12.28
C TYR A 369 23.96 4.25 -11.94
N ARG A 370 24.68 5.32 -11.54
CA ARG A 370 24.11 6.65 -11.25
C ARG A 370 24.31 7.65 -12.38
N GLN A 371 24.93 7.26 -13.47
CA GLN A 371 25.33 8.17 -14.56
C GLN A 371 24.12 8.91 -15.16
N HIS A 372 22.96 8.28 -15.17
CA HIS A 372 21.71 8.84 -15.71
C HIS A 372 20.72 9.30 -14.61
N TYR A 373 21.21 9.55 -13.39
CA TYR A 373 20.37 10.10 -12.32
C TYR A 373 20.01 11.56 -12.62
N PRO A 374 18.89 12.07 -12.08
CA PRO A 374 18.39 13.41 -12.33
C PRO A 374 19.44 14.50 -12.07
N GLN A 375 19.53 15.48 -12.95
CA GLN A 375 20.40 16.64 -12.88
C GLN A 375 19.63 17.90 -13.28
N GLY A 376 19.86 19.03 -12.59
CA GLY A 376 19.25 20.32 -12.93
C GLY A 376 18.23 20.81 -11.93
N THR A 377 17.55 21.90 -12.30
CA THR A 377 16.52 22.56 -11.48
C THR A 377 15.11 22.32 -12.01
N ASP A 378 14.98 22.12 -13.34
CA ASP A 378 13.73 22.15 -14.06
C ASP A 378 13.49 20.84 -14.80
N PHE A 379 12.41 20.17 -14.46
CA PHE A 379 12.00 18.89 -15.04
C PHE A 379 10.62 19.05 -15.69
N LEU A 380 10.49 18.57 -16.92
CA LEU A 380 9.23 18.53 -17.66
C LEU A 380 9.00 17.12 -18.17
N ASN A 381 7.85 16.56 -17.86
CA ASN A 381 7.40 15.29 -18.39
C ASN A 381 6.03 15.47 -19.06
N LEU A 382 5.89 14.90 -20.24
CA LEU A 382 4.66 14.88 -21.04
C LEU A 382 4.30 13.44 -21.36
N SER A 383 3.02 13.10 -21.39
CA SER A 383 2.58 11.81 -21.90
C SER A 383 1.26 11.87 -22.63
N LEU A 384 1.07 10.87 -23.48
CA LEU A 384 -0.19 10.51 -24.10
C LEU A 384 -0.57 9.12 -23.61
N ASP A 385 -1.75 8.97 -23.05
CA ASP A 385 -2.30 7.69 -22.67
C ASP A 385 -3.59 7.39 -23.42
N TYR A 386 -3.87 6.10 -23.57
CA TYR A 386 -5.05 5.61 -24.25
C TYR A 386 -5.58 4.36 -23.57
N GLY A 387 -6.87 4.13 -23.73
CA GLY A 387 -7.53 2.95 -23.22
C GLY A 387 -8.75 2.58 -24.02
N TYR A 388 -9.08 1.31 -23.99
CA TYR A 388 -10.33 0.78 -24.47
C TYR A 388 -10.79 -0.33 -23.53
N ALA A 389 -12.02 -0.27 -23.07
CA ALA A 389 -12.60 -1.29 -22.20
C ALA A 389 -13.92 -1.79 -22.76
N SER A 390 -14.03 -3.09 -22.90
CA SER A 390 -15.24 -3.81 -23.28
C SER A 390 -15.40 -5.05 -22.36
N PRO A 391 -16.52 -5.74 -22.34
CA PRO A 391 -16.72 -6.92 -21.48
C PRO A 391 -15.71 -8.05 -21.71
N ARG A 392 -15.05 -8.13 -22.86
CA ARG A 392 -14.08 -9.18 -23.21
C ARG A 392 -12.65 -8.71 -23.34
N VAL A 393 -12.43 -7.46 -23.75
CA VAL A 393 -11.10 -6.93 -24.05
C VAL A 393 -10.95 -5.60 -23.33
N ALA A 394 -9.83 -5.40 -22.64
CA ALA A 394 -9.40 -4.08 -22.22
C ALA A 394 -7.96 -3.84 -22.66
N LEU A 395 -7.72 -2.64 -23.20
CA LEU A 395 -6.42 -2.15 -23.59
C LEU A 395 -6.11 -0.91 -22.76
N SER A 396 -4.88 -0.75 -22.32
CA SER A 396 -4.41 0.47 -21.68
C SER A 396 -2.96 0.69 -22.09
N GLY A 397 -2.58 1.93 -22.33
CA GLY A 397 -1.20 2.25 -22.64
C GLY A 397 -0.90 3.70 -22.33
N GLU A 398 0.39 3.98 -22.12
CA GLU A 398 0.91 5.33 -21.94
C GLU A 398 2.30 5.40 -22.61
N THR A 399 2.57 6.51 -23.28
CA THR A 399 3.89 6.85 -23.78
C THR A 399 4.25 8.24 -23.30
N ALA A 400 5.38 8.33 -22.60
CA ALA A 400 5.86 9.54 -21.97
C ALA A 400 7.24 9.96 -22.50
N THR A 401 7.52 11.25 -22.41
CA THR A 401 8.83 11.83 -22.70
C THR A 401 9.26 12.80 -21.62
N ASP A 402 10.56 12.89 -21.38
CA ASP A 402 11.16 13.91 -20.55
C ASP A 402 11.57 15.15 -21.35
N LYS A 403 12.11 16.17 -20.66
CA LYS A 403 12.57 17.43 -21.27
C LYS A 403 13.64 17.22 -22.36
N GLN A 404 14.41 16.13 -22.29
CA GLN A 404 15.49 15.80 -23.23
C GLN A 404 14.99 14.93 -24.40
N GLY A 405 13.76 14.47 -24.37
CA GLY A 405 13.17 13.62 -25.42
C GLY A 405 13.37 12.12 -25.20
N HIS A 406 13.84 11.69 -24.02
CA HIS A 406 13.93 10.27 -23.71
C HIS A 406 12.53 9.69 -23.50
N LEU A 407 12.32 8.44 -23.95
CA LEU A 407 11.00 7.81 -23.97
C LEU A 407 10.84 6.77 -22.88
N ALA A 408 9.62 6.70 -22.35
CA ALA A 408 9.11 5.59 -21.56
C ALA A 408 7.74 5.19 -22.10
N THR A 409 7.48 3.89 -22.27
CA THR A 409 6.18 3.39 -22.73
C THR A 409 5.79 2.12 -21.99
N ILE A 410 4.50 1.98 -21.68
CA ILE A 410 3.89 0.80 -21.11
C ILE A 410 2.56 0.53 -21.80
N ASN A 411 2.31 -0.73 -22.14
CA ASN A 411 1.11 -1.16 -22.85
C ASN A 411 0.59 -2.43 -22.24
N THR A 412 -0.72 -2.53 -22.02
CA THR A 412 -1.38 -3.70 -21.49
C THR A 412 -2.53 -4.11 -22.39
N ALA A 413 -2.69 -5.40 -22.55
CA ALA A 413 -3.86 -6.00 -23.18
C ALA A 413 -4.40 -7.10 -22.27
N SER A 414 -5.62 -6.97 -21.83
CA SER A 414 -6.31 -8.00 -21.06
C SER A 414 -7.46 -8.60 -21.86
N LEU A 415 -7.57 -9.91 -21.83
CA LEU A 415 -8.52 -10.70 -22.57
C LEU A 415 -9.29 -11.64 -21.65
N ARG A 416 -10.60 -11.50 -21.58
CA ARG A 416 -11.49 -12.49 -20.99
C ARG A 416 -11.84 -13.53 -22.06
N VAL A 417 -11.03 -14.60 -22.12
CA VAL A 417 -11.17 -15.67 -23.13
C VAL A 417 -12.50 -16.40 -22.94
N SER A 418 -12.90 -16.62 -21.70
CA SER A 418 -14.18 -17.23 -21.31
C SER A 418 -14.60 -16.72 -19.93
N ASP A 419 -15.75 -17.17 -19.43
CA ASP A 419 -16.20 -16.83 -18.06
C ASP A 419 -15.30 -17.40 -16.96
N VAL A 420 -14.43 -18.36 -17.31
CA VAL A 420 -13.52 -19.02 -16.37
C VAL A 420 -12.05 -18.71 -16.62
N LEU A 421 -11.70 -18.03 -17.71
CA LEU A 421 -10.31 -17.80 -18.11
C LEU A 421 -10.08 -16.35 -18.53
N SER A 422 -9.17 -15.68 -17.82
CA SER A 422 -8.69 -14.32 -18.14
C SER A 422 -7.17 -14.33 -18.31
N MET A 423 -6.68 -13.55 -19.24
CA MET A 423 -5.26 -13.38 -19.54
C MET A 423 -4.90 -11.90 -19.60
N ILE A 424 -3.66 -11.58 -19.28
CA ILE A 424 -3.08 -10.24 -19.45
C ILE A 424 -1.69 -10.36 -20.05
N VAL A 425 -1.41 -9.47 -20.97
CA VAL A 425 -0.07 -9.22 -21.52
C VAL A 425 0.27 -7.77 -21.21
N LEU A 426 1.47 -7.53 -20.67
CA LEU A 426 2.00 -6.19 -20.48
C LEU A 426 3.38 -6.12 -21.12
N GLN A 427 3.61 -5.09 -21.93
CA GLN A 427 4.90 -4.73 -22.50
C GLN A 427 5.32 -3.39 -21.91
N ARG A 428 6.60 -3.26 -21.54
CA ARG A 428 7.19 -2.01 -21.07
C ARG A 428 8.56 -1.77 -21.69
N PHE A 429 8.85 -0.50 -21.91
CA PHE A 429 10.16 0.00 -22.31
C PHE A 429 10.40 1.34 -21.64
N TYR A 430 11.41 1.43 -20.79
CA TYR A 430 11.85 2.66 -20.15
C TYR A 430 13.31 2.90 -20.50
N SER A 431 13.58 3.98 -21.23
CA SER A 431 14.95 4.38 -21.56
C SER A 431 15.79 4.49 -20.27
N TYR A 432 17.04 4.08 -20.32
CA TYR A 432 17.98 4.25 -19.21
C TYR A 432 18.26 5.73 -18.89
N ALA A 433 17.99 6.62 -19.80
CA ALA A 433 18.15 8.07 -19.64
C ALA A 433 16.84 8.80 -19.31
N TYR A 434 15.67 8.13 -19.38
CA TYR A 434 14.40 8.75 -19.01
C TYR A 434 14.40 9.22 -17.57
N THR A 435 14.01 10.48 -17.36
CA THR A 435 14.02 11.11 -16.04
C THR A 435 12.63 11.64 -15.69
N SER A 436 12.05 11.11 -14.62
CA SER A 436 10.88 11.67 -13.94
C SER A 436 11.05 11.50 -12.42
N LEU A 437 10.80 12.58 -11.66
CA LEU A 437 10.92 12.58 -10.20
C LEU A 437 9.71 11.94 -9.51
N ASP A 438 8.56 11.91 -10.20
CA ASP A 438 7.27 11.50 -9.63
C ASP A 438 6.62 10.32 -10.37
N ALA A 439 7.34 9.72 -11.32
CA ALA A 439 6.84 8.54 -12.02
C ALA A 439 6.90 7.29 -11.14
N GLN A 440 5.79 6.59 -11.05
CA GLN A 440 5.69 5.28 -10.40
C GLN A 440 4.77 4.40 -11.23
N SER A 441 5.33 3.42 -11.92
CA SER A 441 4.62 2.49 -12.78
C SER A 441 5.13 1.07 -12.56
N TYR A 442 4.52 0.11 -13.23
CA TYR A 442 4.93 -1.29 -13.14
C TYR A 442 6.38 -1.47 -13.61
N SER A 443 7.24 -1.95 -12.73
CA SER A 443 8.64 -2.26 -13.03
C SER A 443 9.19 -3.35 -12.11
N ASP A 444 10.17 -4.13 -12.58
CA ASP A 444 10.95 -5.06 -11.74
C ASP A 444 12.11 -4.36 -11.04
N GLY A 445 12.64 -3.30 -11.65
CA GLY A 445 13.72 -2.47 -11.10
C GLY A 445 13.28 -1.43 -10.06
N GLY A 446 11.99 -1.25 -9.84
CA GLY A 446 11.41 -0.30 -8.88
C GLY A 446 11.40 1.16 -9.34
N LYS A 447 11.84 1.46 -10.57
CA LYS A 447 11.84 2.81 -11.18
C LYS A 447 11.37 2.77 -12.62
N VAL A 448 10.78 3.86 -13.08
CA VAL A 448 10.45 4.06 -14.51
C VAL A 448 11.71 4.52 -15.25
N GLN A 449 12.73 3.68 -15.26
CA GLN A 449 14.01 3.96 -15.89
C GLN A 449 14.78 2.66 -16.12
N ASN A 450 15.51 2.56 -17.24
CA ASN A 450 16.44 1.46 -17.52
C ASN A 450 15.78 0.08 -17.49
N GLU A 451 14.62 -0.11 -18.10
CA GLU A 451 13.94 -1.40 -18.08
C GLU A 451 13.16 -1.65 -19.37
N SER A 452 13.34 -2.82 -19.94
CA SER A 452 12.49 -3.35 -21.03
C SER A 452 11.95 -4.71 -20.58
N GLY A 453 10.66 -4.98 -20.78
CA GLY A 453 10.15 -6.24 -20.27
C GLY A 453 8.78 -6.62 -20.81
N VAL A 454 8.46 -7.89 -20.59
CA VAL A 454 7.17 -8.48 -20.94
C VAL A 454 6.66 -9.28 -19.73
N TYR A 455 5.42 -8.99 -19.34
CA TYR A 455 4.69 -9.73 -18.33
C TYR A 455 3.52 -10.46 -18.97
N LEU A 456 3.36 -11.73 -18.67
CA LEU A 456 2.23 -12.56 -19.07
C LEU A 456 1.56 -13.08 -17.82
N GLY A 457 0.26 -12.90 -17.72
CA GLY A 457 -0.51 -13.35 -16.57
C GLY A 457 -1.76 -14.12 -16.98
N LEU A 458 -2.17 -15.06 -16.16
CA LEU A 458 -3.31 -15.94 -16.37
C LEU A 458 -4.05 -16.16 -15.08
N THR A 459 -5.37 -16.07 -15.12
CA THR A 459 -6.28 -16.49 -14.05
C THR A 459 -7.32 -17.45 -14.61
N TRP A 460 -7.36 -18.66 -14.05
CA TRP A 460 -8.30 -19.72 -14.43
C TRP A 460 -9.13 -20.14 -13.22
N GLN A 461 -10.44 -20.00 -13.33
CA GLN A 461 -11.42 -20.28 -12.27
C GLN A 461 -12.53 -21.16 -12.81
N PRO A 462 -12.28 -22.48 -12.97
CA PRO A 462 -13.27 -23.41 -13.56
C PRO A 462 -14.51 -23.60 -12.67
N SER A 463 -14.43 -23.26 -11.39
CA SER A 463 -15.55 -23.33 -10.45
C SER A 463 -15.42 -22.25 -9.37
N LEU A 464 -16.48 -22.00 -8.62
CA LEU A 464 -16.42 -21.11 -7.45
C LEU A 464 -15.46 -21.61 -6.36
N ALA A 465 -15.18 -22.93 -6.37
CA ALA A 465 -14.33 -23.57 -5.37
C ALA A 465 -12.85 -23.57 -5.72
N PHE A 466 -12.47 -23.37 -6.97
CA PHE A 466 -11.06 -23.48 -7.39
C PHE A 466 -10.64 -22.30 -8.27
N ARG A 467 -9.49 -21.70 -7.93
CA ARG A 467 -8.83 -20.64 -8.72
C ARG A 467 -7.35 -20.96 -8.86
N LEU A 468 -6.84 -20.87 -10.07
CA LEU A 468 -5.42 -20.91 -10.41
C LEU A 468 -5.01 -19.54 -10.97
N SER A 469 -3.95 -18.96 -10.45
CA SER A 469 -3.35 -17.72 -10.94
C SER A 469 -1.86 -17.96 -11.20
N ALA A 470 -1.38 -17.51 -12.34
CA ALA A 470 0.03 -17.65 -12.71
C ALA A 470 0.51 -16.41 -13.45
N TYR A 471 1.77 -16.05 -13.26
CA TYR A 471 2.44 -15.08 -14.12
C TYR A 471 3.88 -15.48 -14.41
N THR A 472 4.39 -14.93 -15.50
CA THR A 472 5.82 -14.87 -15.84
C THR A 472 6.15 -13.43 -16.25
N ASP A 473 7.23 -12.90 -15.71
CA ASP A 473 7.71 -11.54 -15.95
C ASP A 473 9.20 -11.56 -16.28
N TYR A 474 9.53 -11.19 -17.48
CA TYR A 474 10.91 -11.03 -17.95
C TYR A 474 11.24 -9.54 -18.03
N ALA A 475 12.35 -9.12 -17.43
CA ALA A 475 12.87 -7.77 -17.49
C ALA A 475 14.33 -7.76 -17.89
N TYR A 476 14.69 -6.88 -18.84
CA TYR A 476 16.04 -6.60 -19.29
C TYR A 476 16.41 -5.17 -18.93
N PHE A 477 17.62 -4.99 -18.41
CA PHE A 477 18.20 -3.73 -18.00
C PHE A 477 19.42 -3.45 -18.88
N ALA A 478 19.28 -2.47 -19.76
CA ALA A 478 20.32 -2.14 -20.74
C ALA A 478 21.54 -1.47 -20.11
N TRP A 479 21.39 -0.83 -18.95
CA TRP A 479 22.42 -0.12 -18.21
C TRP A 479 22.68 -0.76 -16.85
N ALA A 480 23.85 -0.45 -16.26
CA ALA A 480 24.22 -0.87 -14.92
C ALA A 480 23.18 -0.49 -13.86
N LYS A 481 23.04 -1.31 -12.81
CA LYS A 481 22.20 -1.08 -11.62
C LYS A 481 23.07 -1.18 -10.35
N TYR A 482 22.47 -0.88 -9.21
CA TYR A 482 23.14 -1.13 -7.93
C TYR A 482 23.52 -2.61 -7.80
N GLN A 483 24.81 -2.89 -7.52
CA GLN A 483 25.41 -4.24 -7.48
C GLN A 483 25.38 -5.02 -8.82
N VAL A 484 25.21 -4.32 -9.94
CA VAL A 484 25.24 -4.91 -11.28
C VAL A 484 25.95 -3.96 -12.22
N SER A 485 27.19 -4.28 -12.59
CA SER A 485 28.10 -3.38 -13.31
C SER A 485 27.87 -3.30 -14.81
N GLN A 486 27.00 -4.11 -15.36
CA GLN A 486 26.72 -4.19 -16.80
C GLN A 486 25.25 -4.48 -17.09
N SER A 487 24.86 -4.62 -18.35
CA SER A 487 23.51 -5.01 -18.72
C SER A 487 23.13 -6.36 -18.12
N SER A 488 21.88 -6.51 -17.69
CA SER A 488 21.43 -7.69 -16.97
C SER A 488 19.97 -8.00 -17.21
N TYR A 489 19.50 -9.15 -16.77
CA TYR A 489 18.09 -9.50 -16.84
C TYR A 489 17.61 -10.12 -15.52
N SER A 490 16.31 -10.12 -15.36
CA SER A 490 15.59 -10.86 -14.32
C SER A 490 14.43 -11.64 -14.92
N TRP A 491 14.08 -12.74 -14.28
CA TRP A 491 12.95 -13.57 -14.66
C TRP A 491 12.20 -14.01 -13.40
N ASP A 492 10.93 -13.69 -13.33
CA ASP A 492 10.11 -13.86 -12.14
C ASP A 492 8.82 -14.63 -12.52
N ASN A 493 8.60 -15.76 -11.89
CA ASN A 493 7.48 -16.65 -12.15
C ASN A 493 6.73 -16.94 -10.86
N LEU A 494 5.41 -16.94 -10.93
CA LEU A 494 4.58 -17.30 -9.78
C LEU A 494 3.41 -18.17 -10.23
N LEU A 495 3.14 -19.18 -9.42
CA LEU A 495 1.96 -20.03 -9.50
C LEU A 495 1.24 -20.02 -8.15
N GLN A 496 -0.04 -19.74 -8.14
CA GLN A 496 -0.88 -19.80 -6.96
C GLN A 496 -2.17 -20.57 -7.26
N ALA A 497 -2.48 -21.56 -6.44
CA ALA A 497 -3.74 -22.28 -6.45
C ALA A 497 -4.50 -22.02 -5.15
N THR A 498 -5.77 -21.70 -5.25
CA THR A 498 -6.68 -21.53 -4.11
C THR A 498 -7.86 -22.47 -4.27
N TRP A 499 -8.13 -23.26 -3.23
CA TRP A 499 -9.23 -24.21 -3.19
C TRP A 499 -10.11 -23.97 -1.97
N GLN A 500 -11.37 -23.70 -2.19
CA GLN A 500 -12.37 -23.47 -1.16
C GLN A 500 -13.29 -24.69 -1.03
N LYS A 501 -13.40 -25.25 0.17
CA LYS A 501 -14.31 -26.35 0.49
C LYS A 501 -15.06 -26.03 1.79
N GLN A 502 -16.34 -25.74 1.67
CA GLN A 502 -17.21 -25.38 2.80
C GLN A 502 -16.65 -24.15 3.57
N ARG A 503 -16.09 -24.38 4.77
CA ARG A 503 -15.53 -23.36 5.67
C ARG A 503 -14.02 -23.23 5.59
N TRP A 504 -13.38 -24.06 4.76
CA TRP A 504 -11.95 -24.08 4.58
C TRP A 504 -11.54 -23.46 3.25
N THR A 505 -10.48 -22.68 3.28
CA THR A 505 -9.77 -22.20 2.10
C THR A 505 -8.32 -22.63 2.18
N PHE A 506 -7.86 -23.40 1.20
CA PHE A 506 -6.48 -23.82 1.08
C PHE A 506 -5.81 -23.02 -0.03
N THR A 507 -4.66 -22.43 0.25
CA THR A 507 -3.88 -21.69 -0.74
C THR A 507 -2.45 -22.23 -0.77
N GLY A 508 -2.01 -22.61 -1.98
CA GLY A 508 -0.62 -22.96 -2.26
C GLY A 508 -0.04 -21.93 -3.23
N ARG A 509 1.14 -21.41 -2.94
CA ARG A 509 1.89 -20.46 -3.79
C ARG A 509 3.31 -20.93 -3.94
N TYR A 510 3.83 -20.85 -5.15
CA TYR A 510 5.24 -21.03 -5.44
C TYR A 510 5.73 -19.92 -6.34
N ARG A 511 6.89 -19.32 -6.02
CA ARG A 511 7.56 -18.29 -6.80
C ARG A 511 8.99 -18.73 -7.11
N LEU A 512 9.38 -18.55 -8.35
CA LEU A 512 10.74 -18.78 -8.84
C LEU A 512 11.24 -17.47 -9.43
N ARG A 513 12.33 -16.96 -8.91
CA ARG A 513 12.94 -15.72 -9.38
C ARG A 513 14.41 -15.91 -9.71
N LEU A 514 14.80 -15.42 -10.87
CA LEU A 514 16.20 -15.29 -11.28
C LEU A 514 16.56 -13.82 -11.35
N ARG A 515 17.65 -13.44 -10.74
CA ARG A 515 18.30 -12.12 -10.89
C ARG A 515 19.78 -12.28 -11.15
N GLN A 516 20.35 -11.40 -11.95
CA GLN A 516 21.78 -11.31 -12.15
C GLN A 516 22.40 -10.28 -11.21
N GLN A 517 23.54 -10.60 -10.65
CA GLN A 517 24.37 -9.74 -9.78
C GLN A 517 25.84 -9.91 -10.14
N ASP A 518 26.65 -8.90 -9.80
CA ASP A 518 28.11 -9.02 -9.89
C ASP A 518 28.62 -10.14 -8.97
N ASP A 519 29.62 -10.86 -9.43
CA ASP A 519 30.43 -11.71 -8.59
C ASP A 519 31.30 -10.89 -7.62
N GLU A 520 32.05 -11.53 -6.72
CA GLU A 520 32.94 -10.89 -5.77
C GLU A 520 34.01 -10.01 -6.48
N THR A 521 34.42 -10.39 -7.67
CA THR A 521 35.41 -9.66 -8.47
C THR A 521 34.82 -8.49 -9.26
N LYS A 522 33.49 -8.38 -9.34
CA LYS A 522 32.73 -7.41 -10.15
C LYS A 522 33.06 -7.43 -11.64
N LYS A 523 33.59 -8.55 -12.14
CA LYS A 523 33.96 -8.74 -13.54
C LYS A 523 32.92 -9.54 -14.33
N HIS A 524 32.19 -10.42 -13.65
CA HIS A 524 31.23 -11.32 -14.25
C HIS A 524 29.88 -11.24 -13.53
N LEU A 525 28.79 -11.47 -14.25
CA LEU A 525 27.47 -11.63 -13.68
C LEU A 525 27.25 -13.09 -13.28
N VAL A 526 26.73 -13.28 -12.08
CA VAL A 526 26.25 -14.57 -11.60
C VAL A 526 24.74 -14.59 -11.49
N ASN A 527 24.14 -15.72 -11.80
CA ASN A 527 22.71 -15.93 -11.67
C ASN A 527 22.37 -16.29 -10.23
N ARG A 528 21.51 -15.48 -9.62
CA ARG A 528 20.97 -15.71 -8.29
C ARG A 528 19.55 -16.22 -8.39
N TRP A 529 19.36 -17.46 -7.99
CA TRP A 529 18.05 -18.11 -7.95
C TRP A 529 17.42 -17.95 -6.57
N GLU A 530 16.15 -17.64 -6.56
CA GLU A 530 15.34 -17.54 -5.37
C GLU A 530 14.05 -18.36 -5.55
N HIS A 531 13.83 -19.30 -4.65
CA HIS A 531 12.64 -20.13 -4.58
C HIS A 531 11.86 -19.75 -3.32
N ARG A 532 10.58 -19.46 -3.45
CA ARG A 532 9.69 -19.16 -2.33
C ARG A 532 8.43 -19.97 -2.43
N GLY A 533 8.03 -20.58 -1.31
CA GLY A 533 6.80 -21.35 -1.19
C GLY A 533 5.96 -20.90 -0.01
N ARG A 534 4.65 -20.93 -0.19
CA ARG A 534 3.68 -20.69 0.89
C ARG A 534 2.54 -21.70 0.78
N LEU A 535 2.18 -22.31 1.88
CA LEU A 535 0.96 -23.11 2.04
C LEU A 535 0.15 -22.52 3.19
N SER A 536 -1.13 -22.30 2.98
CA SER A 536 -2.02 -21.84 4.05
C SER A 536 -3.35 -22.58 4.02
N ALA A 537 -3.91 -22.78 5.21
CA ALA A 537 -5.24 -23.29 5.44
C ALA A 537 -6.01 -22.32 6.34
N ASP A 538 -7.06 -21.71 5.80
CA ASP A 538 -7.92 -20.77 6.46
C ASP A 538 -9.24 -21.44 6.83
N TYR A 539 -9.67 -21.27 8.07
CA TYR A 539 -10.97 -21.73 8.56
C TYR A 539 -11.82 -20.54 8.98
N THR A 540 -13.08 -20.50 8.53
CA THR A 540 -14.04 -19.46 8.94
C THR A 540 -15.36 -20.10 9.40
N SER A 541 -15.69 -19.96 10.68
CA SER A 541 -16.94 -20.45 11.25
C SER A 541 -18.05 -19.41 11.18
N ALA A 542 -19.29 -19.85 11.02
CA ALA A 542 -20.46 -18.99 11.14
C ALA A 542 -20.65 -18.41 12.57
N LYS A 543 -19.97 -18.98 13.58
CA LYS A 543 -20.06 -18.57 15.00
C LYS A 543 -18.97 -17.57 15.41
N GLY A 544 -18.28 -16.94 14.48
CA GLY A 544 -17.30 -15.91 14.78
C GLY A 544 -15.90 -16.39 15.11
N LEU A 545 -15.63 -17.67 14.98
CA LEU A 545 -14.30 -18.23 15.10
C LEU A 545 -13.66 -18.31 13.70
N GLY A 546 -12.46 -17.76 13.56
CA GLY A 546 -11.61 -17.88 12.38
C GLY A 546 -10.23 -18.33 12.79
N GLY A 547 -9.50 -18.96 11.88
CA GLY A 547 -8.12 -19.34 12.12
C GLY A 547 -7.38 -19.57 10.81
N ARG A 548 -6.07 -19.41 10.83
CA ARG A 548 -5.16 -19.70 9.72
C ARG A 548 -3.96 -20.44 10.26
N ILE A 549 -3.55 -21.46 9.52
CA ILE A 549 -2.22 -22.09 9.64
C ILE A 549 -1.50 -21.81 8.35
N GLN A 550 -0.24 -21.35 8.44
CA GLN A 550 0.56 -20.98 7.29
C GLN A 550 1.99 -21.50 7.45
N ILE A 551 2.54 -22.02 6.37
CA ILE A 551 3.94 -22.44 6.26
C ILE A 551 4.55 -21.66 5.11
N ASP A 552 5.61 -20.91 5.42
CA ASP A 552 6.43 -20.20 4.46
C ASP A 552 7.81 -20.85 4.39
N GLY A 553 8.37 -20.97 3.20
CA GLY A 553 9.72 -21.45 2.98
C GLY A 553 10.38 -20.76 1.82
N GLY A 554 11.70 -20.55 1.91
CA GLY A 554 12.49 -19.94 0.86
C GLY A 554 13.89 -20.55 0.79
N TRP A 555 14.43 -20.63 -0.42
CA TRP A 555 15.80 -21.03 -0.69
C TRP A 555 16.43 -20.02 -1.66
N THR A 556 17.62 -19.55 -1.33
CA THR A 556 18.37 -18.61 -2.17
C THR A 556 19.87 -18.88 -2.04
N THR A 557 20.56 -19.14 -3.15
CA THR A 557 22.03 -19.30 -3.21
C THR A 557 22.62 -20.26 -2.15
N GLY A 558 21.97 -21.41 -1.88
CA GLY A 558 22.42 -22.37 -0.88
C GLY A 558 21.94 -22.12 0.55
N GLU A 559 21.28 -21.00 0.82
CA GLU A 559 20.71 -20.64 2.11
C GLU A 559 19.20 -20.88 2.11
N TRP A 560 18.66 -21.36 3.22
CA TRP A 560 17.23 -21.56 3.35
C TRP A 560 16.66 -20.82 4.54
N GLY A 561 15.37 -20.59 4.51
CA GLY A 561 14.62 -20.02 5.62
C GLY A 561 13.17 -20.48 5.58
N GLY A 562 12.57 -20.62 6.75
CA GLY A 562 11.21 -21.06 6.87
C GLY A 562 10.51 -20.50 8.10
N MET A 563 9.18 -20.49 8.06
CA MET A 563 8.31 -20.05 9.14
C MET A 563 7.05 -20.90 9.16
N VAL A 564 6.67 -21.35 10.35
CA VAL A 564 5.35 -21.94 10.60
C VAL A 564 4.59 -20.99 11.51
N SER A 565 3.41 -20.58 11.09
CA SER A 565 2.59 -19.65 11.86
C SER A 565 1.14 -20.11 11.98
N ALA A 566 0.51 -19.77 13.10
CA ALA A 566 -0.91 -19.98 13.35
C ALA A 566 -1.53 -18.69 13.89
N THR A 567 -2.71 -18.35 13.38
CA THR A 567 -3.50 -17.22 13.87
C THR A 567 -4.90 -17.66 14.20
N LEU A 568 -5.48 -17.07 15.25
CA LEU A 568 -6.85 -17.28 15.68
C LEU A 568 -7.56 -15.94 15.78
N ALA A 569 -8.81 -15.91 15.37
CA ALA A 569 -9.69 -14.77 15.50
C ALA A 569 -11.01 -15.20 16.14
N TYR A 570 -11.45 -14.46 17.13
CA TYR A 570 -12.75 -14.64 17.76
C TYR A 570 -13.47 -13.31 17.85
N THR A 571 -14.72 -13.25 17.43
CA THR A 571 -15.54 -12.05 17.53
C THR A 571 -16.83 -12.36 18.28
N HIS A 572 -17.08 -11.54 19.28
CA HIS A 572 -18.33 -11.58 20.05
C HIS A 572 -18.87 -10.16 20.16
N ARG A 573 -20.08 -9.91 19.67
CA ARG A 573 -20.82 -8.63 19.74
C ARG A 573 -19.96 -7.36 19.81
N TRP A 574 -19.47 -7.00 20.98
CA TRP A 574 -18.69 -5.79 21.27
C TRP A 574 -17.16 -6.03 21.31
N LEU A 575 -16.69 -7.28 21.36
CA LEU A 575 -15.29 -7.65 21.52
C LEU A 575 -14.81 -8.51 20.35
N ARG A 576 -13.67 -8.15 19.78
CA ARG A 576 -12.93 -8.96 18.82
C ARG A 576 -11.53 -9.24 19.37
N LEU A 577 -11.18 -10.51 19.43
CA LEU A 577 -9.85 -10.99 19.83
C LEU A 577 -9.17 -11.61 18.62
N ASN A 578 -7.89 -11.30 18.41
CA ASN A 578 -7.05 -11.92 17.43
C ASN A 578 -5.71 -12.23 18.08
N GLY A 579 -5.15 -13.40 17.80
CA GLY A 579 -3.84 -13.78 18.31
C GLY A 579 -3.09 -14.60 17.28
N GLY A 580 -1.78 -14.59 17.38
CA GLY A 580 -0.91 -15.34 16.48
C GLY A 580 0.36 -15.81 17.16
N LEU A 581 0.88 -16.92 16.64
CA LEU A 581 2.13 -17.53 17.03
C LEU A 581 2.87 -17.91 15.74
N GLY A 582 4.19 -17.68 15.68
CA GLY A 582 5.03 -18.08 14.55
C GLY A 582 6.43 -18.46 15.01
N TYR A 583 6.88 -19.64 14.63
CA TYR A 583 8.29 -20.05 14.76
C TYR A 583 8.98 -19.86 13.44
N PHE A 584 10.15 -19.25 13.46
CA PHE A 584 10.97 -19.00 12.28
C PHE A 584 12.40 -19.47 12.48
N HIS A 585 12.99 -19.96 11.38
CA HIS A 585 14.40 -20.26 11.28
C HIS A 585 14.90 -19.89 9.89
N THR A 586 16.03 -19.16 9.82
CA THR A 586 16.65 -18.77 8.55
C THR A 586 18.17 -18.78 8.70
N ASP A 587 18.87 -19.24 7.67
CA ASP A 587 20.33 -19.33 7.68
C ASP A 587 21.00 -17.95 7.67
N SER A 588 20.36 -16.97 6.99
CA SER A 588 20.88 -15.60 6.89
C SER A 588 19.80 -14.57 6.67
N TYR A 589 20.21 -13.31 6.57
CA TYR A 589 19.32 -12.21 6.16
C TYR A 589 18.77 -12.37 4.73
N ASN A 590 19.46 -13.06 3.82
CA ASN A 590 18.98 -13.29 2.45
C ASN A 590 17.79 -14.25 2.38
N SER A 591 17.73 -15.19 3.32
CA SER A 591 16.64 -16.19 3.44
C SER A 591 15.52 -15.77 4.41
N ARG A 592 15.48 -14.45 4.80
CA ARG A 592 14.49 -13.89 5.71
C ARG A 592 13.04 -14.19 5.31
N VAL A 593 12.17 -14.28 6.29
CA VAL A 593 10.73 -14.54 6.14
C VAL A 593 9.90 -13.38 6.69
N TYR A 594 8.65 -13.29 6.25
CA TYR A 594 7.75 -12.18 6.62
C TYR A 594 6.42 -12.72 7.14
N LEU A 595 5.89 -12.07 8.16
CA LEU A 595 4.57 -12.32 8.68
C LEU A 595 3.74 -11.04 8.66
N TYR A 596 2.60 -11.09 7.98
CA TYR A 596 1.58 -10.05 8.12
C TYR A 596 0.74 -10.33 9.36
N GLU A 597 0.61 -9.32 10.23
CA GLU A 597 -0.19 -9.37 11.45
C GLU A 597 -1.32 -8.34 11.39
N LEU A 598 -2.48 -8.70 11.90
CA LEU A 598 -3.55 -7.72 12.11
C LEU A 598 -3.09 -6.64 13.08
N GLY A 599 -3.36 -5.39 12.75
CA GLY A 599 -2.99 -4.22 13.55
C GLY A 599 -4.17 -3.29 13.84
N PRO A 600 -3.95 -2.25 14.66
CA PRO A 600 -4.84 -1.10 14.76
C PRO A 600 -5.05 -0.44 13.38
N LEU A 601 -6.14 0.33 13.21
CA LEU A 601 -6.39 1.07 11.97
C LEU A 601 -5.25 2.05 11.66
N TYR A 602 -4.92 2.21 10.38
CA TYR A 602 -3.81 3.07 9.91
C TYR A 602 -2.44 2.68 10.51
N THR A 603 -2.28 1.40 10.86
CA THR A 603 -1.01 0.86 11.35
C THR A 603 -0.76 -0.45 10.62
N TYR A 604 -0.04 -0.35 9.51
CA TYR A 604 0.39 -1.51 8.75
C TYR A 604 1.41 -2.31 9.58
N SER A 605 1.21 -3.61 9.69
CA SER A 605 2.05 -4.48 10.53
C SER A 605 2.54 -5.69 9.72
N SER A 606 3.59 -5.49 8.93
CA SER A 606 4.40 -6.56 8.35
C SER A 606 5.70 -6.67 9.12
N GLN A 607 5.97 -7.84 9.66
CA GLN A 607 7.18 -8.11 10.44
C GLN A 607 8.13 -8.98 9.62
N MET A 608 9.40 -8.59 9.59
CA MET A 608 10.50 -9.33 8.97
C MET A 608 11.28 -10.08 10.03
N PHE A 609 11.62 -11.34 9.74
CA PHE A 609 12.37 -12.20 10.65
C PHE A 609 13.55 -12.86 9.93
N TYR A 610 14.70 -12.91 10.62
CA TYR A 610 15.88 -13.65 10.21
C TYR A 610 16.61 -14.22 11.45
N GLY A 611 17.33 -15.33 11.30
CA GLY A 611 17.87 -16.11 12.39
C GLY A 611 16.84 -17.09 12.95
N GLU A 612 16.88 -17.39 14.23
CA GLU A 612 15.95 -18.33 14.87
C GLU A 612 15.19 -17.68 16.01
N GLY A 613 13.88 -17.94 16.07
CA GLY A 613 13.06 -17.37 17.15
C GLY A 613 11.57 -17.66 17.06
N LEU A 614 10.85 -17.04 17.98
CA LEU A 614 9.41 -17.16 18.15
C LEU A 614 8.78 -15.76 18.14
N ARG A 615 7.72 -15.60 17.36
CA ARG A 615 6.85 -14.42 17.38
C ARG A 615 5.49 -14.80 17.92
N TYR A 616 4.97 -14.02 18.90
CA TYR A 616 3.59 -14.16 19.37
C TYR A 616 2.96 -12.80 19.65
N TRP A 617 1.66 -12.70 19.43
CA TRP A 617 0.93 -11.46 19.62
C TRP A 617 -0.54 -11.71 19.97
N LEU A 618 -1.14 -10.73 20.65
CA LEU A 618 -2.57 -10.70 20.98
C LEU A 618 -3.10 -9.30 20.75
N MET A 619 -4.23 -9.19 20.05
CA MET A 619 -4.95 -7.95 19.82
C MET A 619 -6.40 -8.09 20.32
N ALA A 620 -6.85 -7.10 21.06
CA ALA A 620 -8.23 -6.95 21.48
C ALA A 620 -8.80 -5.64 20.94
N ARG A 621 -9.99 -5.71 20.32
CA ARG A 621 -10.75 -4.54 19.89
C ARG A 621 -12.12 -4.58 20.57
N ALA A 622 -12.44 -3.54 21.33
CA ALA A 622 -13.70 -3.39 22.06
C ALA A 622 -14.50 -2.21 21.50
N ASN A 623 -15.74 -2.46 21.07
CA ASN A 623 -16.69 -1.43 20.65
C ASN A 623 -17.60 -1.09 21.83
N ILE A 624 -17.45 0.11 22.40
CA ILE A 624 -18.21 0.59 23.57
C ILE A 624 -19.35 1.47 23.05
N GLY A 625 -20.54 0.89 22.98
CA GLY A 625 -21.67 1.51 22.30
C GLY A 625 -21.43 1.67 20.79
N LYS A 626 -22.03 2.71 20.18
CA LYS A 626 -21.89 3.01 18.74
C LYS A 626 -20.77 3.99 18.43
N ARG A 627 -20.17 4.63 19.43
CA ARG A 627 -19.30 5.80 19.27
C ARG A 627 -17.85 5.56 19.60
N LEU A 628 -17.52 4.68 20.52
CA LEU A 628 -16.17 4.48 21.02
C LEU A 628 -15.64 3.08 20.66
N THR A 629 -14.45 3.02 20.10
CA THR A 629 -13.71 1.80 19.85
C THR A 629 -12.32 1.89 20.48
N LEU A 630 -11.97 0.92 21.29
CA LEU A 630 -10.64 0.76 21.86
C LEU A 630 -9.96 -0.45 21.21
N THR A 631 -8.71 -0.29 20.82
CA THR A 631 -7.90 -1.39 20.29
C THR A 631 -6.58 -1.42 21.05
N ALA A 632 -6.19 -2.60 21.52
CA ALA A 632 -4.87 -2.85 22.12
C ALA A 632 -4.25 -4.07 21.45
N LYS A 633 -2.97 -3.99 21.07
CA LYS A 633 -2.18 -5.11 20.53
C LYS A 633 -0.87 -5.20 21.27
N PHE A 634 -0.60 -6.35 21.87
CA PHE A 634 0.69 -6.67 22.47
C PHE A 634 1.39 -7.72 21.63
N GLY A 635 2.66 -7.50 21.31
CA GLY A 635 3.45 -8.42 20.50
C GLY A 635 4.85 -8.61 21.07
N VAL A 636 5.38 -9.83 20.97
CA VAL A 636 6.73 -10.20 21.42
C VAL A 636 7.43 -11.00 20.35
N THR A 637 8.71 -10.68 20.10
CA THR A 637 9.62 -11.52 19.33
C THR A 637 10.76 -11.95 20.23
N ASP A 638 10.96 -13.24 20.40
CA ASP A 638 12.05 -13.84 21.15
C ASP A 638 13.02 -14.51 20.16
N TYR A 639 14.28 -14.06 20.13
CA TYR A 639 15.34 -14.67 19.33
C TYR A 639 16.14 -15.67 20.19
N PHE A 640 16.49 -16.81 19.61
CA PHE A 640 17.20 -17.89 20.28
C PHE A 640 18.68 -17.91 19.95
N ASP A 641 19.07 -17.25 18.85
CA ASP A 641 20.39 -17.27 18.25
C ASP A 641 21.24 -16.04 18.55
N ARG A 642 20.70 -15.05 19.29
CA ARG A 642 21.38 -13.77 19.52
C ARG A 642 21.04 -13.12 20.86
N THR A 643 21.95 -12.27 21.35
CA THR A 643 21.78 -11.45 22.56
C THR A 643 21.58 -9.97 22.23
N THR A 644 21.74 -9.59 20.96
CA THR A 644 21.54 -8.22 20.48
C THR A 644 20.71 -8.23 19.20
N ILE A 645 19.79 -7.27 19.05
CA ILE A 645 18.88 -7.13 17.91
C ILE A 645 19.17 -5.79 17.24
N GLY A 646 19.27 -5.78 15.88
CA GLY A 646 19.54 -4.57 15.12
C GLY A 646 20.99 -4.12 15.17
N SER A 647 21.25 -2.91 14.67
CA SER A 647 22.59 -2.31 14.61
C SER A 647 22.55 -0.80 14.73
N SER A 648 23.70 -0.16 14.98
CA SER A 648 23.82 1.29 15.12
C SER A 648 22.84 1.84 16.18
N TYR A 649 22.19 2.97 15.95
CA TYR A 649 21.20 3.55 16.88
C TYR A 649 19.95 2.68 17.10
N GLN A 650 19.66 1.73 16.21
CA GLN A 650 18.54 0.79 16.34
C GLN A 650 18.90 -0.46 17.18
N GLN A 651 20.15 -0.62 17.61
CA GLN A 651 20.59 -1.76 18.40
C GLN A 651 19.86 -1.83 19.74
N ILE A 652 19.43 -3.03 20.09
CA ILE A 652 18.78 -3.38 21.36
C ILE A 652 19.62 -4.47 21.99
N ASP A 653 20.09 -4.25 23.21
CA ASP A 653 20.92 -5.20 23.96
C ASP A 653 20.02 -6.21 24.71
N ALA A 654 19.29 -7.00 23.96
CA ALA A 654 18.42 -8.05 24.42
C ALA A 654 18.17 -9.08 23.30
N SER A 655 17.76 -10.30 23.68
CA SER A 655 17.31 -11.34 22.76
C SER A 655 15.80 -11.26 22.45
N SER A 656 15.08 -10.39 23.15
CA SER A 656 13.63 -10.24 23.04
C SER A 656 13.24 -8.78 22.87
N LEU A 657 12.23 -8.52 22.06
CA LEU A 657 11.59 -7.21 21.93
C LEU A 657 10.07 -7.35 22.07
N SER A 658 9.45 -6.39 22.76
CA SER A 658 8.02 -6.37 22.98
C SER A 658 7.45 -4.97 22.86
N ASP A 659 6.28 -4.87 22.21
CA ASP A 659 5.58 -3.62 21.93
C ASP A 659 4.10 -3.72 22.35
N LEU A 660 3.56 -2.61 22.84
CA LEU A 660 2.13 -2.41 23.06
C LEU A 660 1.63 -1.29 22.16
N ASP A 661 0.72 -1.62 21.26
CA ASP A 661 -0.03 -0.65 20.45
C ASP A 661 -1.37 -0.37 21.11
N LEU A 662 -1.71 0.89 21.31
CA LEU A 662 -2.97 1.37 21.83
C LEU A 662 -3.63 2.31 20.84
N GLN A 663 -4.94 2.14 20.58
CA GLN A 663 -5.70 3.03 19.73
C GLN A 663 -7.08 3.29 20.30
N LEU A 664 -7.45 4.55 20.30
CA LEU A 664 -8.79 5.04 20.61
C LEU A 664 -9.40 5.64 19.34
N ARG A 665 -10.65 5.29 19.05
CA ARG A 665 -11.46 5.85 17.98
C ARG A 665 -12.78 6.33 18.57
N TRP A 666 -13.12 7.59 18.36
CA TRP A 666 -14.35 8.21 18.87
C TRP A 666 -15.11 8.91 17.72
N LYS A 667 -16.36 8.50 17.53
CA LYS A 667 -17.31 9.08 16.57
C LYS A 667 -18.36 9.90 17.31
N PHE A 668 -18.63 11.14 16.90
CA PHE A 668 -19.58 12.02 17.58
C PHE A 668 -20.27 13.01 16.61
#